data_d53c02767d59142a582c45d08523a10e
#
_entry.id   d53c02767d59142a582c45d08523a10e
#
_cell.length_a   1.000
_cell.length_b   1.000
_cell.length_c   1.000
_cell.angle_alpha   90.00
_cell.angle_beta   90.00
_cell.angle_gamma   90.00
#
_symmetry.space_group_name_H-M   'P 1'
#
loop_
_entity.id
_entity.type
_entity.pdbx_description
1 polymer ?
#
loop_
_entity_poly.entity_id
_entity_poly.type
_entity_poly.pdbx_seq_one_letter_code
_entity_poly.pdbx_strand_id
1 'polypeptide(L)'
;MGKNSQRSAELRSIFIFLFFVTFSINAVYSQTYTWDDLVMKLTSEEDCEYDSWKNFYDDLCEIHDNPYNINTITKDQLETLPFLTPQLIENILYYQYTHGPMKSLGELQLVEDMDYETRQLLPLFIYVGEQEKKNAIPKLKNILKYGKQEILTRLDVPLYRKAGYMEYPDSVLAKYPNRKYMGNSLHHSLRYSFHYGTKVFWGLTADKDSGEPAFGKANSTYDYLSAYVLIKNIGRMNTLALGNYRLHYGQGLVMNTDFSLGKTAMLSTAGTGKGIKKHSSTSESGYFKGIALSYKVGKTDVSLFYSYNDRDANLDDSLLITSFKTDGNHRTPLELSKKHNVTDELAGIHLDYSFKGFHLGATAVYNRFNTSIKKSSQPYKAYDAIGNSFCTSGIDYVYNSHLLNFYGETAIGQGGGMATVNSLHLNISERYKLILLYRNYSKDYHALFANAFSEGGSVQNEEGIYLGADMKLSRTLNAKIYVDCFRSPWLRYQVSAPSKGIDFLSQFSWVPLKSIGLFFKYRFKSKEKDVKDENNNWLGLANKYQHRLQGQLNANLSPSLFLQTDLYYNQNIFLNAGHDSGYFLSQQVSWKPISNICKVDAGAGYFHTDSYDSRVYTYEKSLLYAFSFTSFYGEGMRLYCTVRVDCSDHFMLMAKYGHTKYFDRSTIGSSNEKINGSLKNDLYLQLRYKF
;
A
#
# COMPACT_ATOMS: atom_id res chain seq x y z
N MET A 1 -1.21 -41.83 8.23
CA MET A 1 -0.01 -40.97 8.08
C MET A 1 0.77 -41.23 6.77
N GLY A 2 0.99 -42.47 6.30
CA GLY A 2 1.81 -42.77 5.11
C GLY A 2 1.32 -42.23 3.74
N LYS A 3 0.02 -42.21 3.45
CA LYS A 3 -0.52 -41.77 2.15
C LYS A 3 -0.43 -40.26 1.89
N ASN A 4 -0.45 -39.44 2.95
CA ASN A 4 -0.31 -37.98 2.80
C ASN A 4 1.16 -37.56 2.57
N SER A 5 2.10 -38.27 3.20
CA SER A 5 3.54 -38.05 3.00
C SER A 5 3.99 -38.41 1.58
N GLN A 6 3.45 -39.47 1.00
CA GLN A 6 3.77 -39.91 -0.36
C GLN A 6 3.21 -38.95 -1.42
N ARG A 7 1.98 -38.42 -1.25
CA ARG A 7 1.40 -37.39 -2.11
C ARG A 7 2.14 -36.07 -2.05
N SER A 8 2.62 -35.68 -0.87
CA SER A 8 3.44 -34.47 -0.69
C SER A 8 4.78 -34.59 -1.41
N ALA A 9 5.40 -35.78 -1.41
CA ALA A 9 6.65 -36.05 -2.12
C ALA A 9 6.45 -36.03 -3.67
N GLU A 10 5.36 -36.59 -4.17
CA GLU A 10 5.04 -36.56 -5.60
C GLU A 10 4.77 -35.13 -6.09
N LEU A 11 4.02 -34.31 -5.34
CA LEU A 11 3.78 -32.91 -5.67
C LEU A 11 5.08 -32.08 -5.66
N ARG A 12 5.98 -32.31 -4.67
CA ARG A 12 7.31 -31.66 -4.65
C ARG A 12 8.11 -32.02 -5.91
N SER A 13 8.07 -33.28 -6.34
CA SER A 13 8.76 -33.74 -7.55
C SER A 13 8.20 -33.09 -8.82
N ILE A 14 6.88 -32.89 -8.92
CA ILE A 14 6.23 -32.22 -10.03
C ILE A 14 6.63 -30.74 -10.07
N PHE A 15 6.67 -30.05 -8.93
CA PHE A 15 7.11 -28.65 -8.87
C PHE A 15 8.59 -28.49 -9.20
N ILE A 16 9.44 -29.39 -8.73
CA ILE A 16 10.88 -29.41 -9.08
C ILE A 16 11.05 -29.66 -10.58
N PHE A 17 10.28 -30.55 -11.17
CA PHE A 17 10.30 -30.81 -12.62
C PHE A 17 9.85 -29.58 -13.43
N LEU A 18 8.76 -28.90 -13.02
CA LEU A 18 8.30 -27.65 -13.64
C LEU A 18 9.35 -26.55 -13.55
N PHE A 19 10.06 -26.45 -12.42
CA PHE A 19 11.17 -25.51 -12.22
C PHE A 19 12.32 -25.79 -13.22
N PHE A 20 12.70 -27.07 -13.42
CA PHE A 20 13.75 -27.44 -14.38
C PHE A 20 13.32 -27.24 -15.85
N VAL A 21 12.05 -27.43 -16.17
CA VAL A 21 11.54 -27.21 -17.54
C VAL A 21 11.67 -25.73 -17.95
N THR A 22 11.49 -24.77 -17.02
CA THR A 22 11.66 -23.35 -17.32
C THR A 22 13.12 -22.96 -17.63
N PHE A 23 14.10 -23.69 -17.11
CA PHE A 23 15.52 -23.46 -17.39
C PHE A 23 15.99 -23.95 -18.78
N SER A 24 15.20 -24.79 -19.44
CA SER A 24 15.59 -25.42 -20.71
C SER A 24 15.13 -24.67 -21.96
N ILE A 25 14.54 -23.49 -21.83
CA ILE A 25 13.89 -22.80 -22.95
C ILE A 25 14.76 -21.65 -23.46
N ASN A 26 15.26 -21.81 -24.70
CA ASN A 26 15.96 -20.76 -25.45
C ASN A 26 14.94 -19.85 -26.18
N ALA A 27 14.38 -18.86 -25.51
CA ALA A 27 13.47 -17.89 -26.12
C ALA A 27 14.14 -16.52 -26.26
N VAL A 28 14.12 -15.94 -27.48
CA VAL A 28 14.72 -14.64 -27.78
C VAL A 28 13.61 -13.63 -28.11
N TYR A 29 12.83 -13.25 -27.10
CA TYR A 29 11.85 -12.16 -27.22
C TYR A 29 12.22 -11.02 -26.28
N SER A 30 11.98 -9.77 -26.71
CA SER A 30 12.26 -8.60 -25.89
C SER A 30 11.29 -8.52 -24.73
N GLN A 31 11.80 -8.31 -23.51
CA GLN A 31 10.98 -8.05 -22.34
C GLN A 31 10.23 -6.74 -22.52
N THR A 32 8.90 -6.78 -22.52
CA THR A 32 8.03 -5.62 -22.45
C THR A 32 7.49 -5.54 -21.02
N TYR A 33 7.83 -4.49 -20.31
CA TYR A 33 7.31 -4.27 -18.96
C TYR A 33 5.82 -4.00 -19.01
N THR A 34 5.07 -4.70 -18.17
CA THR A 34 3.62 -4.57 -18.05
C THR A 34 3.24 -3.92 -16.72
N TRP A 35 1.97 -3.54 -16.59
CA TRP A 35 1.40 -3.10 -15.32
C TRP A 35 1.64 -4.12 -14.20
N ASP A 36 1.42 -5.39 -14.47
CA ASP A 36 1.60 -6.45 -13.48
C ASP A 36 3.06 -6.58 -13.01
N ASP A 37 4.04 -6.35 -13.91
CA ASP A 37 5.47 -6.36 -13.57
C ASP A 37 5.82 -5.23 -12.60
N LEU A 38 5.25 -4.03 -12.81
CA LEU A 38 5.43 -2.91 -11.88
C LEU A 38 4.84 -3.23 -10.52
N VAL A 39 3.59 -3.71 -10.46
CA VAL A 39 2.93 -4.03 -9.18
C VAL A 39 3.69 -5.12 -8.44
N MET A 40 4.13 -6.17 -9.13
CA MET A 40 4.95 -7.21 -8.52
C MET A 40 6.28 -6.68 -8.00
N LYS A 41 6.96 -5.81 -8.76
CA LYS A 41 8.19 -5.18 -8.32
C LYS A 41 7.96 -4.39 -7.04
N LEU A 42 6.97 -3.51 -7.01
CA LEU A 42 6.64 -2.71 -5.84
C LEU A 42 6.30 -3.58 -4.63
N THR A 43 5.51 -4.62 -4.80
CA THR A 43 5.13 -5.53 -3.70
C THR A 43 6.28 -6.41 -3.23
N SER A 44 7.20 -6.79 -4.12
CA SER A 44 8.39 -7.56 -3.75
C SER A 44 9.43 -6.69 -3.04
N GLU A 45 9.50 -5.40 -3.35
CA GLU A 45 10.42 -4.45 -2.71
C GLU A 45 9.98 -4.10 -1.28
N GLU A 46 8.69 -4.15 -0.97
CA GLU A 46 8.12 -3.69 0.30
C GLU A 46 7.64 -4.85 1.18
N ASP A 47 7.83 -4.71 2.50
CA ASP A 47 7.20 -5.54 3.52
C ASP A 47 5.96 -4.82 4.05
N CYS A 48 4.91 -4.76 3.26
CA CYS A 48 3.79 -3.90 3.56
C CYS A 48 2.66 -4.62 4.27
N GLU A 49 2.02 -3.92 5.19
CA GLU A 49 0.73 -4.30 5.70
C GLU A 49 -0.35 -4.03 4.63
N TYR A 50 -1.27 -4.96 4.46
CA TYR A 50 -2.29 -4.97 3.39
C TYR A 50 -3.06 -3.64 3.26
N ASP A 51 -3.52 -3.08 4.38
CA ASP A 51 -4.41 -1.91 4.37
C ASP A 51 -3.72 -0.63 3.87
N SER A 52 -2.42 -0.49 4.11
CA SER A 52 -1.66 0.68 3.67
C SER A 52 -1.47 0.71 2.15
N TRP A 53 -1.36 -0.46 1.51
CA TRP A 53 -1.18 -0.59 0.06
C TRP A 53 -2.44 -0.31 -0.75
N LYS A 54 -3.63 -0.54 -0.21
CA LYS A 54 -4.91 -0.45 -0.93
C LYS A 54 -5.09 0.92 -1.59
N ASN A 55 -4.93 2.00 -0.83
CA ASN A 55 -5.09 3.35 -1.35
C ASN A 55 -4.05 3.69 -2.43
N PHE A 56 -2.81 3.30 -2.22
CA PHE A 56 -1.71 3.54 -3.16
C PHE A 56 -1.90 2.76 -4.48
N TYR A 57 -2.29 1.49 -4.38
CA TYR A 57 -2.60 0.66 -5.53
C TYR A 57 -3.79 1.22 -6.33
N ASP A 58 -4.84 1.69 -5.65
CA ASP A 58 -5.99 2.34 -6.28
C ASP A 58 -5.59 3.59 -7.05
N ASP A 59 -4.73 4.45 -6.47
CA ASP A 59 -4.22 5.65 -7.15
C ASP A 59 -3.41 5.30 -8.40
N LEU A 60 -2.54 4.28 -8.32
CA LEU A 60 -1.77 3.81 -9.48
C LEU A 60 -2.65 3.20 -10.57
N CYS A 61 -3.67 2.40 -10.21
CA CYS A 61 -4.64 1.86 -11.15
C CYS A 61 -5.35 2.98 -11.90
N GLU A 62 -5.72 4.05 -11.20
CA GLU A 62 -6.40 5.17 -11.82
C GLU A 62 -5.52 5.94 -12.80
N ILE A 63 -4.24 6.16 -12.46
CA ILE A 63 -3.29 6.83 -13.36
C ILE A 63 -3.02 5.93 -14.59
N HIS A 64 -2.91 4.62 -14.40
CA HIS A 64 -2.77 3.67 -15.50
C HIS A 64 -3.98 3.67 -16.44
N ASP A 65 -5.20 3.72 -15.89
CA ASP A 65 -6.43 3.78 -16.69
C ASP A 65 -6.65 5.15 -17.37
N ASN A 66 -6.08 6.23 -16.80
CA ASN A 66 -6.17 7.61 -17.27
C ASN A 66 -4.79 8.27 -17.28
N PRO A 67 -3.92 7.90 -18.24
CA PRO A 67 -2.55 8.40 -18.33
C PRO A 67 -2.49 9.92 -18.43
N TYR A 68 -1.42 10.50 -17.91
CA TYR A 68 -1.16 11.93 -17.99
C TYR A 68 -0.61 12.34 -19.36
N ASN A 69 -0.98 13.50 -19.84
CA ASN A 69 -0.33 14.11 -21.01
C ASN A 69 1.06 14.64 -20.60
N ILE A 70 2.13 14.06 -21.14
CA ILE A 70 3.50 14.44 -20.81
C ILE A 70 3.75 15.93 -21.04
N ASN A 71 3.15 16.53 -22.05
CA ASN A 71 3.35 17.96 -22.40
C ASN A 71 2.64 18.95 -21.47
N THR A 72 1.78 18.48 -20.57
CA THR A 72 1.08 19.30 -19.58
C THR A 72 1.25 18.81 -18.15
N ILE A 73 1.99 17.71 -17.96
CA ILE A 73 2.22 17.09 -16.66
C ILE A 73 2.94 18.06 -15.71
N THR A 74 2.51 18.06 -14.46
CA THR A 74 3.17 18.85 -13.42
C THR A 74 4.20 17.99 -12.65
N LYS A 75 5.10 18.67 -11.92
CA LYS A 75 6.04 18.00 -11.02
C LYS A 75 5.33 17.09 -10.03
N ASP A 76 4.27 17.60 -9.37
CA ASP A 76 3.48 16.85 -8.39
C ASP A 76 2.85 15.59 -8.99
N GLN A 77 2.44 15.63 -10.26
CA GLN A 77 1.92 14.46 -10.97
C GLN A 77 3.02 13.44 -11.27
N LEU A 78 4.22 13.87 -11.64
CA LEU A 78 5.36 12.96 -11.82
C LEU A 78 5.78 12.33 -10.49
N GLU A 79 5.73 13.08 -9.40
CA GLU A 79 6.03 12.58 -8.05
C GLU A 79 5.04 11.50 -7.55
N THR A 80 3.85 11.38 -8.17
CA THR A 80 2.93 10.27 -7.85
C THR A 80 3.38 8.92 -8.41
N LEU A 81 4.35 8.89 -9.32
CA LEU A 81 4.86 7.68 -9.95
C LEU A 81 6.04 7.11 -9.15
N PRO A 82 5.90 5.97 -8.48
CA PRO A 82 6.83 5.50 -7.44
C PRO A 82 8.17 4.99 -7.97
N PHE A 83 8.35 4.91 -9.27
CA PHE A 83 9.58 4.50 -9.94
C PHE A 83 10.40 5.67 -10.49
N LEU A 84 9.91 6.91 -10.35
CA LEU A 84 10.63 8.11 -10.74
C LEU A 84 11.43 8.67 -9.58
N THR A 85 12.71 8.97 -9.84
CA THR A 85 13.55 9.68 -8.87
C THR A 85 13.37 11.19 -9.00
N PRO A 86 13.62 11.99 -7.94
CA PRO A 86 13.54 13.44 -8.01
C PRO A 86 14.39 14.03 -9.15
N GLN A 87 15.59 13.49 -9.37
CA GLN A 87 16.49 13.95 -10.43
C GLN A 87 15.90 13.69 -11.83
N LEU A 88 15.33 12.50 -12.04
CA LEU A 88 14.73 12.17 -13.33
C LEU A 88 13.50 13.04 -13.63
N ILE A 89 12.70 13.37 -12.60
CA ILE A 89 11.58 14.30 -12.73
C ILE A 89 12.05 15.67 -13.18
N GLU A 90 13.11 16.22 -12.58
CA GLU A 90 13.70 17.50 -12.98
C GLU A 90 14.26 17.41 -14.41
N ASN A 91 14.93 16.32 -14.77
CA ASN A 91 15.47 16.12 -16.11
C ASN A 91 14.35 16.05 -17.18
N ILE A 92 13.22 15.40 -16.90
CA ILE A 92 12.05 15.40 -17.79
C ILE A 92 11.51 16.82 -18.00
N LEU A 93 11.33 17.57 -16.91
CA LEU A 93 10.83 18.95 -16.98
C LEU A 93 11.85 19.90 -17.66
N TYR A 94 13.14 19.71 -17.42
CA TYR A 94 14.20 20.47 -18.06
C TYR A 94 14.28 20.19 -19.57
N TYR A 95 14.13 18.91 -19.97
CA TYR A 95 14.06 18.55 -21.38
C TYR A 95 12.91 19.28 -22.08
N GLN A 96 11.73 19.29 -21.49
CA GLN A 96 10.58 20.01 -22.04
C GLN A 96 10.78 21.53 -22.10
N TYR A 97 11.44 22.09 -21.10
CA TYR A 97 11.75 23.52 -21.08
C TYR A 97 12.73 23.92 -22.20
N THR A 98 13.72 23.09 -22.47
CA THR A 98 14.81 23.38 -23.44
C THR A 98 14.44 23.03 -24.88
N HIS A 99 13.70 21.92 -25.09
CA HIS A 99 13.39 21.40 -26.44
C HIS A 99 11.93 21.63 -26.85
N GLY A 100 11.09 22.13 -25.92
CA GLY A 100 9.65 22.31 -26.14
C GLY A 100 8.86 21.01 -25.92
N PRO A 101 7.59 20.99 -26.36
CA PRO A 101 6.71 19.84 -26.16
C PRO A 101 7.21 18.60 -26.94
N MET A 102 7.21 17.45 -26.29
CA MET A 102 7.53 16.16 -26.90
C MET A 102 6.52 15.83 -28.01
N LYS A 103 7.01 15.30 -29.12
CA LYS A 103 6.20 14.86 -30.27
C LYS A 103 5.93 13.35 -30.25
N SER A 104 6.78 12.60 -29.58
CA SER A 104 6.63 11.14 -29.45
C SER A 104 7.23 10.64 -28.13
N LEU A 105 6.75 9.48 -27.64
CA LEU A 105 7.33 8.80 -26.47
C LEU A 105 8.78 8.32 -26.72
N GLY A 106 9.21 8.23 -27.97
CA GLY A 106 10.60 7.91 -28.33
C GLY A 106 11.60 8.93 -27.83
N GLU A 107 11.19 10.20 -27.67
CA GLU A 107 12.06 11.27 -27.16
C GLU A 107 12.46 11.08 -25.69
N LEU A 108 11.76 10.23 -24.93
CA LEU A 108 12.17 9.89 -23.57
C LEU A 108 13.61 9.33 -23.50
N GLN A 109 14.09 8.71 -24.56
CA GLN A 109 15.49 8.23 -24.63
C GLN A 109 16.53 9.36 -24.62
N LEU A 110 16.14 10.59 -24.92
CA LEU A 110 17.02 11.78 -24.96
C LEU A 110 17.04 12.52 -23.61
N VAL A 111 16.17 12.12 -22.69
CA VAL A 111 16.15 12.67 -21.32
C VAL A 111 17.33 12.08 -20.54
N GLU A 112 18.10 12.96 -19.90
CA GLU A 112 19.24 12.57 -19.06
C GLU A 112 18.80 11.65 -17.92
N ASP A 113 19.61 10.65 -17.56
CA ASP A 113 19.36 9.61 -16.54
C ASP A 113 18.18 8.66 -16.84
N MET A 114 17.58 8.72 -18.02
CA MET A 114 16.49 7.84 -18.41
C MET A 114 17.00 6.41 -18.66
N ASP A 115 16.79 5.51 -17.72
CA ASP A 115 17.15 4.10 -17.89
C ASP A 115 16.12 3.31 -18.73
N TYR A 116 16.54 2.12 -19.15
CA TYR A 116 15.72 1.27 -20.01
C TYR A 116 14.40 0.85 -19.34
N GLU A 117 14.44 0.50 -18.06
CA GLU A 117 13.26 0.04 -17.31
C GLU A 117 12.24 1.18 -17.16
N THR A 118 12.67 2.34 -16.66
CA THR A 118 11.83 3.53 -16.51
C THR A 118 11.19 3.96 -17.83
N ARG A 119 11.98 3.89 -18.93
CA ARG A 119 11.48 4.18 -20.29
C ARG A 119 10.38 3.21 -20.74
N GLN A 120 10.39 1.96 -20.28
CA GLN A 120 9.34 0.99 -20.59
C GLN A 120 8.10 1.14 -19.67
N LEU A 121 8.31 1.53 -18.41
CA LEU A 121 7.24 1.69 -17.44
C LEU A 121 6.47 3.01 -17.63
N LEU A 122 7.16 4.10 -17.93
CA LEU A 122 6.56 5.43 -18.01
C LEU A 122 5.41 5.52 -19.03
N PRO A 123 5.47 4.89 -20.24
CA PRO A 123 4.36 4.86 -21.20
C PRO A 123 3.07 4.21 -20.70
N LEU A 124 3.11 3.45 -19.59
CA LEU A 124 1.89 2.92 -18.96
C LEU A 124 1.08 4.02 -18.26
N PHE A 125 1.68 5.17 -17.98
CA PHE A 125 1.11 6.26 -17.17
C PHE A 125 1.07 7.61 -17.90
N ILE A 126 1.68 7.71 -19.09
CA ILE A 126 1.73 8.93 -19.85
C ILE A 126 1.39 8.70 -21.34
N TYR A 127 0.93 9.75 -21.97
CA TYR A 127 0.80 9.83 -23.44
C TYR A 127 1.28 11.18 -23.94
N VAL A 128 1.54 11.29 -25.24
CA VAL A 128 1.89 12.54 -25.91
C VAL A 128 0.63 13.16 -26.50
N GLY A 129 0.23 14.30 -25.98
CA GLY A 129 -0.90 15.08 -26.46
C GLY A 129 -0.54 16.54 -26.70
N GLU A 130 -1.47 17.30 -27.26
CA GLU A 130 -1.29 18.74 -27.46
C GLU A 130 -1.14 19.49 -26.13
N GLN A 131 -0.46 20.65 -26.17
CA GLN A 131 -0.40 21.54 -25.02
C GLN A 131 -1.75 22.20 -24.79
N GLU A 132 -2.45 21.80 -23.75
CA GLU A 132 -3.63 22.52 -23.29
C GLU A 132 -3.25 23.90 -22.70
N LYS A 133 -4.10 24.91 -22.89
CA LYS A 133 -3.92 26.22 -22.25
C LYS A 133 -4.02 26.06 -20.73
N LYS A 134 -2.91 26.27 -20.03
CA LYS A 134 -2.72 25.98 -18.59
C LYS A 134 -3.80 26.55 -17.66
N ASN A 135 -4.50 27.64 -17.98
CA ASN A 135 -5.34 28.37 -17.03
C ASN A 135 -6.78 28.60 -17.50
N ALA A 136 -7.25 27.91 -18.53
CA ALA A 136 -8.64 28.10 -18.98
C ALA A 136 -9.60 27.41 -18.00
N ILE A 137 -10.55 28.18 -17.46
CA ILE A 137 -11.67 27.65 -16.70
C ILE A 137 -12.56 26.86 -17.67
N PRO A 138 -12.75 25.55 -17.50
CA PRO A 138 -13.56 24.77 -18.39
C PRO A 138 -15.04 25.19 -18.26
N LYS A 139 -15.74 25.36 -19.38
CA LYS A 139 -17.18 25.64 -19.36
C LYS A 139 -17.93 24.40 -18.88
N LEU A 140 -18.92 24.56 -18.01
CA LEU A 140 -19.72 23.46 -17.46
C LEU A 140 -20.29 22.53 -18.55
N LYS A 141 -20.77 23.14 -19.69
CA LYS A 141 -21.23 22.37 -20.83
C LYS A 141 -20.19 21.45 -21.43
N ASN A 142 -18.91 21.87 -21.45
CA ASN A 142 -17.82 21.05 -21.96
C ASN A 142 -17.44 19.94 -20.96
N ILE A 143 -17.47 20.24 -19.66
CA ILE A 143 -17.25 19.24 -18.60
C ILE A 143 -18.25 18.09 -18.77
N LEU A 144 -19.54 18.41 -18.86
CA LEU A 144 -20.61 17.40 -18.98
C LEU A 144 -20.59 16.67 -20.34
N LYS A 145 -20.19 17.35 -21.43
CA LYS A 145 -20.22 16.76 -22.79
C LYS A 145 -19.00 15.85 -23.06
N TYR A 146 -17.83 16.21 -22.56
CA TYR A 146 -16.55 15.54 -22.86
C TYR A 146 -15.93 14.83 -21.64
N GLY A 147 -16.62 14.85 -20.50
CA GLY A 147 -16.22 14.12 -19.33
C GLY A 147 -16.36 12.62 -19.55
N LYS A 148 -15.40 11.86 -19.10
CA LYS A 148 -15.41 10.39 -19.14
C LYS A 148 -15.99 9.86 -17.84
N GLN A 149 -16.78 8.83 -17.96
CA GLN A 149 -17.47 8.20 -16.83
C GLN A 149 -17.17 6.72 -16.79
N GLU A 150 -17.10 6.18 -15.59
CA GLU A 150 -16.86 4.75 -15.38
C GLU A 150 -17.70 4.24 -14.21
N ILE A 151 -18.29 3.08 -14.40
CA ILE A 151 -18.91 2.28 -13.33
C ILE A 151 -18.11 0.99 -13.21
N LEU A 152 -17.68 0.69 -12.00
CA LEU A 152 -17.02 -0.55 -11.63
C LEU A 152 -17.81 -1.22 -10.51
N THR A 153 -18.20 -2.47 -10.70
CA THR A 153 -18.83 -3.28 -9.65
C THR A 153 -18.06 -4.57 -9.44
N ARG A 154 -17.94 -4.98 -8.19
CA ARG A 154 -17.27 -6.20 -7.77
C ARG A 154 -18.15 -7.00 -6.85
N LEU A 155 -18.13 -8.32 -7.01
CA LEU A 155 -18.81 -9.28 -6.17
C LEU A 155 -17.84 -10.40 -5.78
N ASP A 156 -17.63 -10.61 -4.47
CA ASP A 156 -16.84 -11.72 -3.96
C ASP A 156 -17.78 -12.77 -3.36
N VAL A 157 -17.62 -14.00 -3.82
CA VAL A 157 -18.47 -15.14 -3.45
C VAL A 157 -17.60 -16.22 -2.81
N PRO A 158 -17.57 -16.34 -1.47
CA PRO A 158 -16.93 -17.48 -0.82
C PRO A 158 -17.74 -18.76 -1.11
N LEU A 159 -17.09 -19.79 -1.65
CA LEU A 159 -17.70 -21.10 -1.93
C LEU A 159 -17.52 -22.07 -0.74
N TYR A 160 -17.51 -21.54 0.45
CA TYR A 160 -17.43 -22.25 1.75
C TYR A 160 -18.26 -21.50 2.78
N ARG A 161 -18.60 -22.17 3.87
CA ARG A 161 -19.41 -21.59 4.94
C ARG A 161 -18.56 -21.42 6.20
N LYS A 162 -18.46 -20.17 6.69
CA LYS A 162 -17.84 -19.84 7.98
C LYS A 162 -18.81 -20.07 9.12
N ALA A 163 -18.31 -20.31 10.34
CA ALA A 163 -19.12 -20.53 11.53
C ALA A 163 -20.11 -19.36 11.81
N GLY A 164 -19.71 -18.11 11.53
CA GLY A 164 -20.58 -16.96 11.72
C GLY A 164 -21.83 -16.92 10.82
N TYR A 165 -21.92 -17.75 9.78
CA TYR A 165 -23.11 -17.88 8.92
C TYR A 165 -23.96 -19.11 9.24
N MET A 166 -23.61 -19.88 10.28
CA MET A 166 -24.41 -21.04 10.68
C MET A 166 -25.66 -20.60 11.43
N GLU A 167 -26.70 -21.44 11.38
CA GLU A 167 -27.90 -21.27 12.19
C GLU A 167 -27.59 -21.71 13.60
N TYR A 168 -27.99 -20.91 14.56
CA TYR A 168 -27.90 -21.20 16.00
C TYR A 168 -29.29 -21.09 16.64
N PRO A 169 -29.61 -21.92 17.63
CA PRO A 169 -30.84 -21.78 18.42
C PRO A 169 -30.92 -20.41 19.09
N ASP A 170 -32.11 -19.87 19.23
CA ASP A 170 -32.37 -18.55 19.84
C ASP A 170 -31.81 -18.46 21.27
N SER A 171 -31.85 -19.55 22.03
CA SER A 171 -31.25 -19.64 23.37
C SER A 171 -29.71 -19.41 23.35
N VAL A 172 -29.06 -19.85 22.31
CA VAL A 172 -27.61 -19.64 22.12
C VAL A 172 -27.31 -18.19 21.70
N LEU A 173 -28.15 -17.62 20.82
CA LEU A 173 -28.00 -16.24 20.37
C LEU A 173 -28.34 -15.24 21.47
N ALA A 174 -29.31 -15.54 22.32
CA ALA A 174 -29.61 -14.72 23.49
C ALA A 174 -28.43 -14.64 24.48
N LYS A 175 -27.65 -15.74 24.62
CA LYS A 175 -26.48 -15.78 25.49
C LYS A 175 -25.21 -15.24 24.78
N TYR A 176 -25.10 -15.44 23.49
CA TYR A 176 -23.91 -15.10 22.69
C TYR A 176 -24.32 -14.38 21.38
N PRO A 177 -24.81 -13.13 21.43
CA PRO A 177 -25.39 -12.43 20.29
C PRO A 177 -24.37 -12.19 19.14
N ASN A 178 -23.08 -12.13 19.43
CA ASN A 178 -22.04 -11.90 18.47
C ASN A 178 -21.53 -13.17 17.74
N ARG A 179 -22.19 -14.33 17.97
CA ARG A 179 -21.79 -15.61 17.37
C ARG A 179 -22.27 -15.77 15.92
N LYS A 180 -23.26 -14.98 15.50
CA LYS A 180 -23.83 -14.99 14.15
C LYS A 180 -23.61 -13.63 13.49
N TYR A 181 -23.26 -13.63 12.20
CA TYR A 181 -23.22 -12.43 11.39
C TYR A 181 -24.63 -11.97 11.03
N MET A 182 -24.82 -10.65 10.95
CA MET A 182 -26.12 -10.03 10.68
C MET A 182 -26.46 -10.03 9.19
N GLY A 183 -25.45 -10.06 8.31
CA GLY A 183 -25.60 -10.06 6.86
C GLY A 183 -25.21 -11.38 6.19
N ASN A 184 -25.27 -11.39 4.87
CA ASN A 184 -24.90 -12.55 4.05
C ASN A 184 -23.39 -12.64 3.84
N SER A 185 -22.92 -13.75 3.25
CA SER A 185 -21.48 -14.01 3.00
C SER A 185 -20.88 -13.27 1.81
N LEU A 186 -21.67 -12.55 1.03
CA LEU A 186 -21.19 -11.84 -0.17
C LEU A 186 -20.57 -10.51 0.22
N HIS A 187 -19.37 -10.20 -0.35
CA HIS A 187 -18.87 -8.84 -0.40
C HIS A 187 -19.29 -8.21 -1.73
N HIS A 188 -19.72 -6.96 -1.70
CA HIS A 188 -20.11 -6.23 -2.88
C HIS A 188 -19.66 -4.78 -2.82
N SER A 189 -18.99 -4.31 -3.87
CA SER A 189 -18.63 -2.91 -4.01
C SER A 189 -19.08 -2.33 -5.34
N LEU A 190 -19.40 -1.04 -5.31
CA LEU A 190 -19.79 -0.24 -6.46
C LEU A 190 -18.99 1.06 -6.43
N ARG A 191 -18.29 1.36 -7.52
CA ARG A 191 -17.55 2.62 -7.71
C ARG A 191 -18.07 3.31 -8.98
N TYR A 192 -18.45 4.55 -8.84
CA TYR A 192 -18.69 5.45 -9.97
C TYR A 192 -17.62 6.53 -9.96
N SER A 193 -17.00 6.78 -11.08
CA SER A 193 -16.00 7.84 -11.25
C SER A 193 -16.27 8.65 -12.50
N PHE A 194 -16.07 9.95 -12.39
CA PHE A 194 -16.15 10.91 -13.47
C PHE A 194 -14.87 11.74 -13.49
N HIS A 195 -14.32 11.99 -14.67
CA HIS A 195 -13.25 12.93 -14.84
C HIS A 195 -13.35 13.72 -16.15
N TYR A 196 -12.95 14.98 -16.08
CA TYR A 196 -12.78 15.85 -17.23
C TYR A 196 -11.32 16.30 -17.31
N GLY A 197 -10.56 15.65 -18.21
CA GLY A 197 -9.12 15.82 -18.29
C GLY A 197 -8.45 15.59 -16.94
N THR A 198 -7.51 16.46 -16.58
CA THR A 198 -6.81 16.46 -15.29
C THR A 198 -7.35 17.52 -14.31
N LYS A 199 -8.49 18.14 -14.62
CA LYS A 199 -8.98 19.32 -13.89
C LYS A 199 -10.16 19.06 -12.97
N VAL A 200 -11.10 18.20 -13.36
CA VAL A 200 -12.32 17.96 -12.58
C VAL A 200 -12.52 16.46 -12.40
N PHE A 201 -12.68 16.05 -11.16
CA PHE A 201 -12.96 14.67 -10.78
C PHE A 201 -14.09 14.67 -9.77
N TRP A 202 -15.00 13.72 -9.87
CA TRP A 202 -15.97 13.42 -8.83
C TRP A 202 -16.36 11.95 -8.88
N GLY A 203 -16.81 11.41 -7.76
CA GLY A 203 -17.16 10.03 -7.71
C GLY A 203 -17.87 9.63 -6.43
N LEU A 204 -18.40 8.41 -6.48
CA LEU A 204 -19.10 7.75 -5.39
C LEU A 204 -18.54 6.34 -5.25
N THR A 205 -18.27 5.92 -4.02
CA THR A 205 -17.86 4.57 -3.70
C THR A 205 -18.82 4.03 -2.64
N ALA A 206 -19.34 2.84 -2.87
CA ALA A 206 -20.20 2.10 -1.95
C ALA A 206 -19.58 0.72 -1.72
N ASP A 207 -19.49 0.30 -0.46
CA ASP A 207 -18.92 -0.99 -0.09
C ASP A 207 -19.74 -1.68 0.97
N LYS A 208 -19.74 -3.00 0.93
CA LYS A 208 -20.38 -3.88 1.89
C LYS A 208 -19.53 -5.13 2.06
N ASP A 209 -18.94 -5.28 3.21
CA ASP A 209 -18.15 -6.46 3.53
C ASP A 209 -19.01 -7.72 3.77
N SER A 210 -18.35 -8.88 3.65
CA SER A 210 -18.97 -10.17 3.93
C SER A 210 -19.41 -10.24 5.39
N GLY A 211 -20.71 -10.47 5.63
CA GLY A 211 -21.31 -10.57 6.98
C GLY A 211 -22.00 -9.31 7.46
N GLU A 212 -21.87 -8.21 6.76
CA GLU A 212 -22.53 -6.96 7.09
C GLU A 212 -23.99 -6.92 6.61
N PRO A 213 -24.88 -6.32 7.41
CA PRO A 213 -26.26 -6.10 6.98
C PRO A 213 -26.29 -4.96 5.94
N ALA A 214 -27.06 -5.17 4.86
CA ALA A 214 -27.37 -4.14 3.89
C ALA A 214 -28.77 -4.35 3.31
N PHE A 215 -29.41 -3.27 2.88
CA PHE A 215 -30.75 -3.28 2.27
C PHE A 215 -31.82 -3.95 3.14
N GLY A 216 -31.73 -3.78 4.46
CA GLY A 216 -32.63 -4.38 5.44
C GLY A 216 -32.91 -3.48 6.64
N LYS A 217 -33.53 -4.07 7.70
CA LYS A 217 -33.91 -3.32 8.91
C LYS A 217 -32.72 -2.76 9.69
N ALA A 218 -31.60 -3.45 9.72
CA ALA A 218 -30.39 -3.03 10.46
C ALA A 218 -29.56 -1.97 9.72
N ASN A 219 -29.57 -2.02 8.40
CA ASN A 219 -28.94 -1.01 7.54
C ASN A 219 -29.72 -0.93 6.22
N SER A 220 -30.19 0.27 5.85
CA SER A 220 -31.02 0.49 4.65
C SER A 220 -30.20 0.62 3.36
N THR A 221 -28.88 0.81 3.46
CA THR A 221 -27.96 1.05 2.33
C THR A 221 -26.73 0.18 2.45
N TYR A 222 -25.67 0.52 1.71
CA TYR A 222 -24.32 -0.02 1.92
C TYR A 222 -23.79 0.38 3.29
N ASP A 223 -22.88 -0.42 3.82
CA ASP A 223 -22.27 -0.12 5.11
C ASP A 223 -21.34 1.09 5.01
N TYR A 224 -20.53 1.15 3.96
CA TYR A 224 -19.65 2.28 3.67
C TYR A 224 -20.14 3.05 2.43
N LEU A 225 -20.16 4.38 2.55
CA LEU A 225 -20.45 5.30 1.46
C LEU A 225 -19.45 6.46 1.47
N SER A 226 -18.79 6.67 0.35
CA SER A 226 -17.84 7.75 0.14
C SER A 226 -18.19 8.56 -1.09
N ALA A 227 -18.09 9.89 -1.00
CA ALA A 227 -18.29 10.81 -2.12
C ALA A 227 -17.19 11.87 -2.13
N TYR A 228 -16.71 12.23 -3.30
CA TYR A 228 -15.71 13.28 -3.46
C TYR A 228 -15.94 14.12 -4.69
N VAL A 229 -15.51 15.37 -4.61
CA VAL A 229 -15.31 16.29 -5.76
C VAL A 229 -13.90 16.85 -5.62
N LEU A 230 -13.10 16.76 -6.67
CA LEU A 230 -11.76 17.32 -6.72
C LEU A 230 -11.59 18.18 -7.97
N ILE A 231 -11.23 19.44 -7.78
CA ILE A 231 -10.99 20.40 -8.86
C ILE A 231 -9.53 20.85 -8.76
N LYS A 232 -8.80 20.79 -9.87
CA LYS A 232 -7.37 21.11 -9.92
C LYS A 232 -7.04 22.17 -10.97
N ASN A 233 -6.03 22.99 -10.67
CA ASN A 233 -5.38 23.89 -11.62
C ASN A 233 -6.34 24.85 -12.34
N ILE A 234 -7.18 25.58 -11.58
CA ILE A 234 -8.07 26.63 -12.09
C ILE A 234 -7.59 28.01 -11.60
N GLY A 235 -6.98 28.78 -12.49
CA GLY A 235 -6.44 30.10 -12.17
C GLY A 235 -5.33 30.02 -11.13
N ARG A 236 -5.55 30.60 -9.94
CA ARG A 236 -4.63 30.55 -8.79
C ARG A 236 -4.98 29.44 -7.80
N MET A 237 -6.10 28.77 -8.01
CA MET A 237 -6.52 27.64 -7.19
C MET A 237 -5.80 26.39 -7.70
N ASN A 238 -4.90 25.83 -6.88
CA ASN A 238 -4.19 24.60 -7.21
C ASN A 238 -5.12 23.40 -7.05
N THR A 239 -5.84 23.32 -5.91
CA THR A 239 -6.73 22.19 -5.63
C THR A 239 -7.89 22.63 -4.73
N LEU A 240 -9.09 22.16 -5.03
CA LEU A 240 -10.27 22.21 -4.16
C LEU A 240 -10.81 20.79 -4.04
N ALA A 241 -10.91 20.29 -2.84
CA ALA A 241 -11.55 19.01 -2.52
C ALA A 241 -12.79 19.23 -1.65
N LEU A 242 -13.88 18.54 -1.98
CA LEU A 242 -15.11 18.50 -1.22
C LEU A 242 -15.51 17.04 -1.00
N GLY A 243 -16.02 16.72 0.19
CA GLY A 243 -16.38 15.35 0.60
C GLY A 243 -15.18 14.59 1.17
N ASN A 244 -14.92 13.39 0.69
CA ASN A 244 -13.84 12.55 1.24
C ASN A 244 -12.50 12.85 0.55
N TYR A 245 -11.48 13.18 1.34
CA TYR A 245 -10.15 13.53 0.84
C TYR A 245 -9.03 13.02 1.75
N ARG A 246 -7.81 12.98 1.23
CA ARG A 246 -6.57 12.63 1.93
C ARG A 246 -5.57 13.77 1.85
N LEU A 247 -4.69 13.86 2.84
CA LEU A 247 -3.65 14.88 2.94
C LEU A 247 -2.28 14.26 3.14
N HIS A 248 -1.27 14.86 2.50
CA HIS A 248 0.13 14.54 2.72
C HIS A 248 0.97 15.81 2.64
N TYR A 249 1.61 16.22 3.73
CA TYR A 249 2.51 17.37 3.80
C TYR A 249 3.83 16.99 4.45
N GLY A 250 4.90 17.69 4.07
CA GLY A 250 6.25 17.48 4.60
C GLY A 250 6.80 16.07 4.35
N GLN A 251 7.39 15.49 5.37
CA GLN A 251 7.83 14.09 5.44
C GLN A 251 6.82 13.21 6.20
N GLY A 252 5.65 13.77 6.54
CA GLY A 252 4.56 13.07 7.22
C GLY A 252 4.67 13.04 8.73
N LEU A 253 5.45 13.91 9.36
CA LEU A 253 5.50 14.00 10.81
C LEU A 253 4.22 14.62 11.39
N VAL A 254 3.67 15.66 10.76
CA VAL A 254 2.44 16.31 11.19
C VAL A 254 1.21 15.70 10.52
N MET A 255 1.25 15.54 9.19
CA MET A 255 0.09 15.14 8.40
C MET A 255 0.46 14.26 7.22
N ASN A 256 0.09 13.00 7.31
CA ASN A 256 0.13 12.06 6.18
C ASN A 256 -0.91 10.96 6.38
N THR A 257 -2.00 11.01 5.63
CA THR A 257 -3.01 9.93 5.57
C THR A 257 -2.87 9.05 4.33
N ASP A 258 -1.79 9.26 3.57
CA ASP A 258 -1.42 8.42 2.45
C ASP A 258 -0.52 7.26 2.88
N PHE A 259 -0.29 6.37 1.93
CA PHE A 259 0.70 5.31 2.07
C PHE A 259 2.11 5.90 2.24
N SER A 260 2.83 5.43 3.24
CA SER A 260 4.26 5.69 3.40
C SER A 260 5.04 4.56 2.75
N LEU A 261 5.86 4.88 1.78
CA LEU A 261 6.75 3.91 1.14
C LEU A 261 7.72 3.33 2.17
N GLY A 262 7.97 2.03 2.07
CA GLY A 262 8.87 1.33 2.98
C GLY A 262 10.34 1.66 2.73
N LYS A 263 11.20 0.98 3.46
CA LYS A 263 12.65 1.24 3.49
C LYS A 263 13.34 1.06 2.15
N THR A 264 12.89 0.12 1.33
CA THR A 264 13.49 -0.15 0.01
C THR A 264 13.15 0.94 -1.01
N ALA A 265 11.91 1.43 -0.98
CA ALA A 265 11.48 2.48 -1.90
C ALA A 265 12.18 3.82 -1.66
N MET A 266 12.62 4.11 -0.43
CA MET A 266 13.45 5.29 -0.15
C MET A 266 14.69 5.38 -1.04
N LEU A 267 15.19 4.26 -1.56
CA LEU A 267 16.37 4.23 -2.44
C LEU A 267 16.10 4.72 -3.86
N SER A 268 14.85 4.64 -4.34
CA SER A 268 14.57 4.78 -5.77
C SER A 268 13.42 5.71 -6.12
N THR A 269 12.69 6.27 -5.15
CA THR A 269 11.50 7.05 -5.45
C THR A 269 11.54 8.48 -4.93
N ALA A 270 10.83 9.38 -5.62
CA ALA A 270 10.58 10.74 -5.17
C ALA A 270 9.56 10.84 -4.02
N GLY A 271 8.80 9.77 -3.78
CA GLY A 271 7.73 9.76 -2.81
C GLY A 271 6.38 9.33 -3.41
N THR A 272 5.30 9.65 -2.72
CA THR A 272 3.92 9.29 -3.14
C THR A 272 3.11 10.49 -3.63
N GLY A 273 3.77 11.63 -3.91
CA GLY A 273 3.14 12.91 -4.18
C GLY A 273 2.56 13.56 -2.91
N LYS A 274 2.61 14.87 -2.85
CA LYS A 274 2.18 15.68 -1.69
C LYS A 274 0.90 16.45 -1.98
N GLY A 275 0.29 17.02 -0.94
CA GLY A 275 -0.86 17.91 -1.02
C GLY A 275 -2.20 17.23 -0.79
N ILE A 276 -3.24 17.78 -1.43
CA ILE A 276 -4.63 17.34 -1.28
C ILE A 276 -4.96 16.32 -2.36
N LYS A 277 -5.45 15.15 -1.95
CA LYS A 277 -5.88 14.06 -2.82
C LYS A 277 -7.34 13.67 -2.54
N LYS A 278 -8.04 13.18 -3.55
CA LYS A 278 -9.36 12.58 -3.35
C LYS A 278 -9.24 11.24 -2.60
N HIS A 279 -10.31 10.83 -1.95
CA HIS A 279 -10.44 9.48 -1.43
C HIS A 279 -11.52 8.73 -2.23
N SER A 280 -11.10 7.80 -3.08
CA SER A 280 -11.96 6.98 -3.95
C SER A 280 -11.92 5.49 -3.62
N SER A 281 -11.14 5.11 -2.61
CA SER A 281 -10.97 3.73 -2.15
C SER A 281 -12.19 3.23 -1.35
N THR A 282 -12.29 1.90 -1.22
CA THR A 282 -13.19 1.25 -0.26
C THR A 282 -12.57 1.13 1.14
N SER A 283 -11.45 1.80 1.42
CA SER A 283 -10.88 1.87 2.77
C SER A 283 -11.71 2.79 3.65
N GLU A 284 -12.13 2.29 4.79
CA GLU A 284 -13.00 3.00 5.76
C GLU A 284 -12.22 3.82 6.77
N SER A 285 -10.91 3.83 6.66
CA SER A 285 -10.00 4.61 7.52
C SER A 285 -8.99 5.41 6.71
N GLY A 286 -8.29 6.35 7.36
CA GLY A 286 -7.22 7.11 6.73
C GLY A 286 -7.69 8.21 5.75
N TYR A 287 -8.88 8.76 5.94
CA TYR A 287 -9.41 9.88 5.15
C TYR A 287 -10.09 10.93 6.03
N PHE A 288 -10.29 12.11 5.46
CA PHE A 288 -11.03 13.23 6.02
C PHE A 288 -12.32 13.48 5.24
N LYS A 289 -13.34 14.02 5.91
CA LYS A 289 -14.63 14.35 5.30
C LYS A 289 -14.96 15.81 5.54
N GLY A 290 -14.98 16.61 4.46
CA GLY A 290 -15.21 18.05 4.58
C GLY A 290 -14.72 18.82 3.37
N ILE A 291 -13.89 19.83 3.59
CA ILE A 291 -13.36 20.74 2.56
C ILE A 291 -11.85 20.92 2.71
N ALA A 292 -11.13 20.92 1.60
CA ALA A 292 -9.74 21.32 1.55
C ALA A 292 -9.46 22.17 0.31
N LEU A 293 -8.70 23.25 0.47
CA LEU A 293 -8.38 24.22 -0.56
C LEU A 293 -6.89 24.50 -0.56
N SER A 294 -6.24 24.42 -1.72
CA SER A 294 -4.88 24.94 -1.94
C SER A 294 -4.92 26.08 -2.95
N TYR A 295 -4.37 27.24 -2.57
CA TYR A 295 -4.42 28.46 -3.34
C TYR A 295 -3.07 29.16 -3.39
N LYS A 296 -2.66 29.61 -4.58
CA LYS A 296 -1.38 30.25 -4.82
C LYS A 296 -1.42 31.75 -4.56
N VAL A 297 -0.62 32.20 -3.57
CA VAL A 297 -0.47 33.61 -3.20
C VAL A 297 0.98 34.04 -3.48
N GLY A 298 1.21 34.61 -4.66
CA GLY A 298 2.56 34.97 -5.11
C GLY A 298 3.46 33.76 -5.32
N LYS A 299 4.47 33.57 -4.47
CA LYS A 299 5.39 32.43 -4.48
C LYS A 299 5.04 31.38 -3.42
N THR A 300 4.00 31.62 -2.64
CA THR A 300 3.57 30.75 -1.54
C THR A 300 2.30 30.03 -1.95
N ASP A 301 2.25 28.73 -1.74
CA ASP A 301 1.03 27.93 -1.81
C ASP A 301 0.46 27.79 -0.40
N VAL A 302 -0.81 28.21 -0.23
CA VAL A 302 -1.53 28.15 1.05
C VAL A 302 -2.60 27.09 0.95
N SER A 303 -2.52 26.08 1.80
CA SER A 303 -3.52 25.02 1.89
C SER A 303 -4.28 25.15 3.22
N LEU A 304 -5.60 25.19 3.14
CA LEU A 304 -6.51 25.20 4.27
C LEU A 304 -7.39 23.95 4.19
N PHE A 305 -7.63 23.31 5.31
CA PHE A 305 -8.46 22.12 5.36
C PHE A 305 -9.26 22.04 6.66
N TYR A 306 -10.48 21.54 6.50
CA TYR A 306 -11.40 21.28 7.61
C TYR A 306 -12.11 19.94 7.37
N SER A 307 -12.21 19.14 8.41
CA SER A 307 -12.88 17.84 8.40
C SER A 307 -13.80 17.69 9.60
N TYR A 308 -14.98 17.16 9.36
CA TYR A 308 -15.91 16.70 10.37
C TYR A 308 -16.32 15.27 10.00
N ASN A 309 -15.83 14.28 10.72
CA ASN A 309 -15.98 12.88 10.38
C ASN A 309 -16.32 12.06 11.62
N ASP A 310 -17.15 11.05 11.46
CA ASP A 310 -17.44 10.09 12.52
C ASP A 310 -16.53 8.87 12.36
N ARG A 311 -15.94 8.42 13.46
CA ARG A 311 -15.00 7.31 13.52
C ARG A 311 -15.50 6.20 14.42
N ASP A 312 -15.11 4.99 14.08
CA ASP A 312 -15.36 3.81 14.88
C ASP A 312 -14.37 3.72 16.04
N ALA A 313 -14.87 3.46 17.24
CA ALA A 313 -14.02 3.33 18.41
C ALA A 313 -14.53 2.30 19.41
N ASN A 314 -13.61 1.76 20.19
CA ASN A 314 -13.91 1.02 21.39
C ASN A 314 -14.01 2.03 22.56
N LEU A 315 -15.18 2.10 23.17
CA LEU A 315 -15.42 2.92 24.35
C LEU A 315 -15.47 2.04 25.60
N ASP A 316 -15.09 2.60 26.75
CA ASP A 316 -15.33 1.96 28.04
C ASP A 316 -16.70 2.34 28.61
N ASP A 317 -17.02 1.84 29.82
CA ASP A 317 -18.30 2.11 30.50
C ASP A 317 -18.52 3.61 30.81
N SER A 318 -17.43 4.40 30.82
CA SER A 318 -17.47 5.86 31.01
C SER A 318 -17.51 6.62 29.68
N LEU A 319 -17.74 5.94 28.56
CA LEU A 319 -17.74 6.47 27.20
C LEU A 319 -16.40 7.12 26.77
N LEU A 320 -15.28 6.72 27.40
CA LEU A 320 -13.95 7.17 27.00
C LEU A 320 -13.36 6.27 25.91
N ILE A 321 -12.62 6.86 24.98
CA ILE A 321 -11.98 6.13 23.89
C ILE A 321 -10.83 5.27 24.45
N THR A 322 -10.90 3.97 24.25
CA THR A 322 -9.82 3.04 24.59
C THR A 322 -8.96 2.69 23.39
N SER A 323 -9.52 2.68 22.19
CA SER A 323 -8.82 2.53 20.91
C SER A 323 -9.75 2.87 19.74
N PHE A 324 -9.17 3.37 18.65
CA PHE A 324 -9.90 3.50 17.38
C PHE A 324 -9.94 2.14 16.66
N LYS A 325 -11.05 1.89 15.95
CA LYS A 325 -11.26 0.72 15.12
C LYS A 325 -11.08 1.12 13.66
N THR A 326 -10.18 0.47 12.95
CA THR A 326 -9.78 0.84 11.59
C THR A 326 -10.09 -0.23 10.55
N ASP A 327 -10.63 -1.39 10.99
CA ASP A 327 -10.90 -2.55 10.13
C ASP A 327 -12.22 -2.47 9.35
N GLY A 328 -13.08 -1.46 9.62
CA GLY A 328 -14.34 -1.22 8.93
C GLY A 328 -15.43 -2.31 9.13
N ASN A 329 -15.19 -3.35 9.89
CA ASN A 329 -16.13 -4.48 10.01
C ASN A 329 -17.32 -4.18 10.94
N HIS A 330 -18.57 -4.34 10.44
CA HIS A 330 -19.81 -4.15 11.20
C HIS A 330 -20.76 -5.36 11.06
N ARG A 331 -20.22 -6.56 11.24
CA ARG A 331 -20.88 -7.85 10.96
C ARG A 331 -21.70 -8.40 12.10
N THR A 332 -21.40 -7.98 13.33
CA THR A 332 -22.08 -8.45 14.56
C THR A 332 -22.72 -7.27 15.32
N PRO A 333 -23.68 -7.51 16.22
CA PRO A 333 -24.25 -6.43 17.04
C PRO A 333 -23.22 -5.61 17.80
N LEU A 334 -22.17 -6.26 18.34
CA LEU A 334 -21.06 -5.57 19.02
C LEU A 334 -20.21 -4.75 18.07
N GLU A 335 -19.91 -5.24 16.86
CA GLU A 335 -19.17 -4.46 15.87
C GLU A 335 -19.99 -3.26 15.41
N LEU A 336 -21.30 -3.45 15.15
CA LEU A 336 -22.20 -2.37 14.74
C LEU A 336 -22.38 -1.30 15.83
N SER A 337 -22.36 -1.65 17.12
CA SER A 337 -22.45 -0.68 18.22
C SER A 337 -21.23 0.24 18.34
N LYS A 338 -20.13 -0.11 17.68
CA LYS A 338 -18.88 0.69 17.64
C LYS A 338 -18.81 1.61 16.44
N LYS A 339 -19.75 1.45 15.49
CA LYS A 339 -19.80 2.25 14.27
C LYS A 339 -20.12 3.70 14.56
N HIS A 340 -19.30 4.61 14.02
CA HIS A 340 -19.54 6.06 14.03
C HIS A 340 -19.86 6.64 15.43
N ASN A 341 -19.27 6.08 16.49
CA ASN A 341 -19.58 6.46 17.87
C ASN A 341 -18.68 7.56 18.44
N VAL A 342 -17.68 8.00 17.66
CA VAL A 342 -16.79 9.13 18.02
C VAL A 342 -16.73 10.12 16.87
N THR A 343 -17.04 11.38 17.14
CA THR A 343 -16.88 12.48 16.18
C THR A 343 -15.48 13.04 16.28
N ASP A 344 -14.82 13.19 15.12
CA ASP A 344 -13.48 13.73 14.89
C ASP A 344 -13.57 15.04 14.08
N GLU A 345 -13.27 16.15 14.72
CA GLU A 345 -13.22 17.47 14.10
C GLU A 345 -11.76 17.91 13.96
N LEU A 346 -11.37 18.28 12.73
CA LEU A 346 -10.00 18.68 12.42
C LEU A 346 -9.98 19.93 11.57
N ALA A 347 -9.12 20.87 11.92
CA ALA A 347 -8.79 22.05 11.13
C ALA A 347 -7.28 22.20 11.01
N GLY A 348 -6.80 22.65 9.87
CA GLY A 348 -5.38 22.87 9.67
C GLY A 348 -5.02 23.75 8.50
N ILE A 349 -3.76 24.13 8.49
CA ILE A 349 -3.12 24.97 7.49
C ILE A 349 -1.75 24.40 7.14
N HIS A 350 -1.43 24.47 5.84
CA HIS A 350 -0.07 24.25 5.34
C HIS A 350 0.34 25.40 4.43
N LEU A 351 1.55 25.89 4.63
CA LEU A 351 2.18 26.92 3.83
C LEU A 351 3.40 26.29 3.13
N ASP A 352 3.53 26.47 1.84
CA ASP A 352 4.69 26.06 1.05
C ASP A 352 5.27 27.26 0.31
N TYR A 353 6.55 27.54 0.53
CA TYR A 353 7.30 28.60 -0.15
C TYR A 353 8.46 28.01 -0.94
N SER A 354 8.46 28.23 -2.25
CA SER A 354 9.47 27.70 -3.18
C SER A 354 10.38 28.77 -3.72
N PHE A 355 11.70 28.58 -3.62
CA PHE A 355 12.70 29.50 -4.11
C PHE A 355 13.98 28.78 -4.59
N LYS A 356 14.32 28.88 -5.89
CA LYS A 356 15.60 28.42 -6.49
C LYS A 356 16.14 27.08 -5.97
N GLY A 357 15.33 26.00 -6.07
CA GLY A 357 15.71 24.67 -5.59
C GLY A 357 15.55 24.44 -4.08
N PHE A 358 15.09 25.47 -3.34
CA PHE A 358 14.77 25.39 -1.94
C PHE A 358 13.25 25.48 -1.71
N HIS A 359 12.71 24.58 -0.88
CA HIS A 359 11.33 24.61 -0.41
C HIS A 359 11.32 24.70 1.10
N LEU A 360 10.45 25.50 1.63
CA LEU A 360 10.18 25.61 3.06
C LEU A 360 8.68 25.49 3.28
N GLY A 361 8.27 24.46 4.01
CA GLY A 361 6.89 24.22 4.40
C GLY A 361 6.66 24.45 5.89
N ALA A 362 5.44 24.81 6.25
CA ALA A 362 5.00 24.89 7.64
C ALA A 362 3.57 24.36 7.74
N THR A 363 3.36 23.37 8.60
CA THR A 363 2.06 22.72 8.83
C THR A 363 1.63 22.92 10.27
N ALA A 364 0.36 23.28 10.48
CA ALA A 364 -0.26 23.31 11.81
C ALA A 364 -1.65 22.67 11.73
N VAL A 365 -1.93 21.78 12.67
CA VAL A 365 -3.17 21.00 12.74
C VAL A 365 -3.73 21.04 14.15
N TYR A 366 -5.00 21.31 14.27
CA TYR A 366 -5.79 21.16 15.48
C TYR A 366 -6.85 20.09 15.27
N ASN A 367 -6.92 19.14 16.18
CA ASN A 367 -7.86 18.05 16.16
C ASN A 367 -8.62 17.95 17.50
N ARG A 368 -9.93 17.66 17.45
CA ARG A 368 -10.79 17.52 18.61
C ARG A 368 -11.75 16.36 18.45
N PHE A 369 -11.83 15.53 19.48
CA PHE A 369 -12.85 14.48 19.60
C PHE A 369 -13.99 14.93 20.51
N ASN A 370 -15.21 14.41 20.30
CA ASN A 370 -16.36 14.63 21.16
C ASN A 370 -16.19 13.98 22.56
N THR A 371 -15.30 13.00 22.71
CA THR A 371 -14.96 12.36 23.99
C THR A 371 -13.45 12.16 24.12
N SER A 372 -12.95 11.93 25.33
CA SER A 372 -11.51 11.87 25.61
C SER A 372 -10.93 10.48 25.37
N ILE A 373 -9.70 10.44 24.89
CA ILE A 373 -8.86 9.23 24.89
C ILE A 373 -8.47 8.93 26.33
N LYS A 374 -8.75 7.70 26.77
CA LYS A 374 -8.47 7.21 28.10
C LYS A 374 -6.99 6.91 28.29
N LYS A 375 -6.45 7.27 29.46
CA LYS A 375 -5.11 6.82 29.86
C LYS A 375 -5.09 5.30 29.98
N SER A 376 -4.17 4.66 29.27
CA SER A 376 -3.98 3.21 29.37
C SER A 376 -3.29 2.82 30.68
N SER A 377 -3.66 1.67 31.24
CA SER A 377 -2.97 1.05 32.38
C SER A 377 -1.70 0.26 31.94
N GLN A 378 -1.52 0.06 30.66
CA GLN A 378 -0.40 -0.70 30.12
C GLN A 378 0.91 0.13 30.18
N PRO A 379 2.00 -0.36 30.78
CA PRO A 379 3.24 0.43 30.95
C PRO A 379 3.84 0.92 29.63
N TYR A 380 3.76 0.13 28.54
CA TYR A 380 4.28 0.54 27.24
C TYR A 380 3.46 1.66 26.58
N LYS A 381 2.22 1.90 27.04
CA LYS A 381 1.33 2.99 26.62
C LYS A 381 1.34 4.19 27.56
N ALA A 382 2.30 4.26 28.47
CA ALA A 382 2.33 5.33 29.49
C ALA A 382 2.45 6.75 28.88
N TYR A 383 2.98 6.85 27.66
CA TYR A 383 3.17 8.08 26.91
C TYR A 383 2.23 8.20 25.69
N ASP A 384 1.18 7.38 25.59
CA ASP A 384 0.20 7.54 24.52
C ASP A 384 -0.62 8.84 24.73
N ALA A 385 -1.21 9.32 23.64
CA ALA A 385 -2.05 10.53 23.67
C ALA A 385 -3.23 10.35 24.63
N ILE A 386 -3.50 11.40 25.45
CA ILE A 386 -4.58 11.43 26.44
C ILE A 386 -5.35 12.74 26.29
N GLY A 387 -6.68 12.70 26.42
CA GLY A 387 -7.54 13.87 26.29
C GLY A 387 -8.33 13.86 24.98
N ASN A 388 -8.96 14.99 24.68
CA ASN A 388 -9.87 15.10 23.53
C ASN A 388 -9.46 16.13 22.49
N SER A 389 -8.40 16.90 22.74
CA SER A 389 -7.92 17.92 21.81
C SER A 389 -6.43 17.85 21.65
N PHE A 390 -5.93 18.00 20.43
CA PHE A 390 -4.51 17.86 20.10
C PHE A 390 -4.12 18.93 19.11
N CYS A 391 -2.96 19.54 19.35
CA CYS A 391 -2.33 20.50 18.45
C CYS A 391 -0.95 19.98 18.05
N THR A 392 -0.69 19.93 16.76
CA THR A 392 0.60 19.51 16.22
C THR A 392 1.03 20.51 15.17
N SER A 393 2.29 20.92 15.21
CA SER A 393 2.87 21.82 14.20
C SER A 393 4.26 21.39 13.83
N GLY A 394 4.68 21.70 12.59
CA GLY A 394 6.00 21.33 12.09
C GLY A 394 6.45 22.23 10.96
N ILE A 395 7.74 22.18 10.71
CA ILE A 395 8.41 22.85 9.60
C ILE A 395 9.11 21.78 8.77
N ASP A 396 8.84 21.76 7.49
CA ASP A 396 9.51 20.92 6.52
C ASP A 396 10.35 21.75 5.55
N TYR A 397 11.43 21.17 5.09
CA TYR A 397 12.38 21.82 4.20
C TYR A 397 12.96 20.84 3.20
N VAL A 398 13.16 21.33 1.97
CA VAL A 398 13.75 20.57 0.87
C VAL A 398 14.79 21.44 0.16
N TYR A 399 15.96 20.89 -0.07
CA TYR A 399 16.98 21.49 -0.91
C TYR A 399 17.37 20.51 -2.00
N ASN A 400 17.19 20.90 -3.26
CA ASN A 400 17.50 20.09 -4.42
C ASN A 400 18.65 20.73 -5.23
N SER A 401 19.70 19.94 -5.48
CA SER A 401 20.75 20.26 -6.42
C SER A 401 21.12 19.00 -7.21
N HIS A 402 21.93 19.14 -8.26
CA HIS A 402 22.34 18.02 -9.09
C HIS A 402 23.05 16.90 -8.29
N LEU A 403 23.93 17.26 -7.35
CA LEU A 403 24.73 16.32 -6.57
C LEU A 403 24.04 15.88 -5.29
N LEU A 404 23.25 16.76 -4.67
CA LEU A 404 22.77 16.61 -3.30
C LEU A 404 21.30 17.04 -3.19
N ASN A 405 20.47 16.13 -2.68
CA ASN A 405 19.10 16.46 -2.29
C ASN A 405 18.95 16.23 -0.78
N PHE A 406 18.44 17.22 -0.09
CA PHE A 406 18.22 17.17 1.36
C PHE A 406 16.76 17.40 1.67
N TYR A 407 16.16 16.48 2.42
CA TYR A 407 14.77 16.52 2.83
C TYR A 407 14.70 16.43 4.35
N GLY A 408 13.87 17.24 4.98
CA GLY A 408 13.69 17.13 6.41
C GLY A 408 12.35 17.67 6.87
N GLU A 409 11.95 17.25 8.06
CA GLU A 409 10.83 17.81 8.81
C GLU A 409 11.14 17.72 10.29
N THR A 410 10.77 18.77 11.02
CA THR A 410 10.81 18.79 12.47
C THR A 410 9.48 19.30 12.98
N ALA A 411 8.88 18.56 13.91
CA ALA A 411 7.55 18.83 14.41
C ALA A 411 7.49 18.74 15.94
N ILE A 412 6.53 19.46 16.50
CA ILE A 412 6.22 19.49 17.93
C ILE A 412 4.73 19.14 18.12
N GLY A 413 4.46 18.21 19.03
CA GLY A 413 3.11 17.86 19.46
C GLY A 413 2.67 18.59 20.72
N GLN A 414 1.40 18.47 21.05
CA GLN A 414 0.87 18.95 22.31
C GLN A 414 1.61 18.29 23.47
N GLY A 415 2.04 19.11 24.45
CA GLY A 415 2.86 18.62 25.57
C GLY A 415 4.38 18.77 25.38
N GLY A 416 4.83 19.25 24.21
CA GLY A 416 6.24 19.57 23.95
C GLY A 416 7.06 18.40 23.39
N GLY A 417 6.46 17.23 23.18
CA GLY A 417 7.12 16.12 22.49
C GLY A 417 7.53 16.51 21.07
N MET A 418 8.75 16.14 20.65
CA MET A 418 9.33 16.51 19.37
C MET A 418 9.59 15.28 18.49
N ALA A 419 9.46 15.47 17.19
CA ALA A 419 9.87 14.50 16.19
C ALA A 419 10.68 15.19 15.09
N THR A 420 11.74 14.53 14.61
CA THR A 420 12.52 15.01 13.48
C THR A 420 12.92 13.84 12.58
N VAL A 421 12.84 14.07 11.27
CA VAL A 421 13.38 13.17 10.24
C VAL A 421 14.13 13.98 9.21
N ASN A 422 15.33 13.54 8.86
CA ASN A 422 16.21 14.23 7.92
C ASN A 422 16.85 13.20 7.01
N SER A 423 16.81 13.37 5.71
CA SER A 423 17.43 12.51 4.75
C SER A 423 18.31 13.28 3.76
N LEU A 424 19.49 12.77 3.53
CA LEU A 424 20.48 13.28 2.60
C LEU A 424 20.65 12.25 1.48
N HIS A 425 20.36 12.65 0.26
CA HIS A 425 20.54 11.84 -0.93
C HIS A 425 21.71 12.39 -1.73
N LEU A 426 22.73 11.59 -1.95
CA LEU A 426 23.93 11.92 -2.70
C LEU A 426 23.89 11.20 -4.06
N ASN A 427 23.78 11.96 -5.14
CA ASN A 427 23.88 11.46 -6.50
C ASN A 427 25.35 11.53 -6.94
N ILE A 428 26.17 10.52 -6.57
CA ILE A 428 27.61 10.49 -6.85
C ILE A 428 27.85 10.42 -8.37
N SER A 429 26.99 9.68 -9.07
CA SER A 429 26.95 9.58 -10.52
C SER A 429 25.57 9.05 -10.94
N GLU A 430 25.30 9.00 -12.25
CA GLU A 430 24.10 8.35 -12.80
C GLU A 430 23.93 6.87 -12.38
N ARG A 431 25.00 6.24 -11.88
CA ARG A 431 25.02 4.83 -11.51
C ARG A 431 24.99 4.57 -10.01
N TYR A 432 25.37 5.54 -9.18
CA TYR A 432 25.58 5.35 -7.75
C TYR A 432 24.88 6.45 -6.96
N LYS A 433 23.88 6.06 -6.19
CA LYS A 433 23.16 6.94 -5.28
C LYS A 433 23.33 6.42 -3.86
N LEU A 434 23.64 7.32 -2.93
CA LEU A 434 23.72 7.01 -1.50
C LEU A 434 22.67 7.82 -0.73
N ILE A 435 22.11 7.21 0.30
CA ILE A 435 21.12 7.84 1.17
C ILE A 435 21.55 7.66 2.62
N LEU A 436 21.55 8.76 3.34
CA LEU A 436 21.68 8.79 4.79
C LEU A 436 20.41 9.40 5.37
N LEU A 437 19.70 8.68 6.24
CA LEU A 437 18.54 9.21 6.95
C LEU A 437 18.73 9.06 8.46
N TYR A 438 18.47 10.16 9.17
CA TYR A 438 18.39 10.20 10.63
C TYR A 438 16.96 10.52 11.06
N ARG A 439 16.45 9.77 12.06
CA ARG A 439 15.17 10.04 12.68
C ARG A 439 15.24 9.97 14.19
N ASN A 440 14.49 10.85 14.85
CA ASN A 440 14.31 10.85 16.29
C ASN A 440 12.88 11.29 16.62
N TYR A 441 12.10 10.39 17.20
CA TYR A 441 10.72 10.59 17.60
C TYR A 441 10.62 10.37 19.11
N SER A 442 10.39 11.45 19.86
CA SER A 442 10.30 11.34 21.30
C SER A 442 9.11 10.47 21.72
N LYS A 443 9.21 9.85 22.89
CA LYS A 443 8.18 8.93 23.42
C LYS A 443 6.86 9.61 23.72
N ASP A 444 6.85 10.92 23.91
CA ASP A 444 5.73 11.81 24.22
C ASP A 444 5.31 12.67 23.00
N TYR A 445 5.79 12.36 21.82
CA TYR A 445 5.31 13.00 20.59
C TYR A 445 3.96 12.43 20.17
N HIS A 446 2.94 13.28 20.07
CA HIS A 446 1.58 12.89 19.71
C HIS A 446 1.13 13.63 18.45
N ALA A 447 1.14 12.93 17.32
CA ALA A 447 0.56 13.37 16.06
C ALA A 447 -0.33 12.24 15.51
N LEU A 448 -1.64 12.41 15.66
CA LEU A 448 -2.63 11.36 15.38
C LEU A 448 -2.71 10.95 13.91
N PHE A 449 -2.27 11.83 13.01
CA PHE A 449 -2.27 11.63 11.56
C PHE A 449 -0.85 11.63 10.98
N ALA A 450 0.16 11.39 11.80
CA ALA A 450 1.52 11.23 11.34
C ALA A 450 1.73 9.83 10.75
N ASN A 451 2.38 9.79 9.59
CA ASN A 451 2.83 8.57 8.95
C ASN A 451 4.15 8.89 8.21
N ALA A 452 5.26 8.77 8.91
CA ALA A 452 6.60 9.05 8.41
C ALA A 452 7.46 7.80 8.43
N PHE A 453 8.64 7.86 7.82
CA PHE A 453 9.59 6.76 7.79
C PHE A 453 9.91 6.26 9.20
N SER A 454 9.49 5.05 9.54
CA SER A 454 9.67 4.44 10.86
C SER A 454 9.80 2.91 10.77
N GLU A 455 10.33 2.30 11.80
CA GLU A 455 10.33 0.84 11.96
C GLU A 455 9.04 0.34 12.60
N GLY A 456 8.41 1.14 13.43
CA GLY A 456 7.33 0.74 14.31
C GLY A 456 5.92 1.00 13.80
N GLY A 457 5.72 1.57 12.61
CA GLY A 457 4.40 1.94 12.09
C GLY A 457 3.75 3.13 12.82
N SER A 458 4.38 3.69 13.85
CA SER A 458 3.96 4.92 14.55
C SER A 458 5.13 5.89 14.66
N VAL A 459 4.86 7.19 14.53
CA VAL A 459 5.86 8.26 14.67
C VAL A 459 5.99 8.62 16.14
N GLN A 460 6.52 7.68 16.93
CA GLN A 460 6.67 7.83 18.39
C GLN A 460 7.68 6.83 18.92
N ASN A 461 8.44 7.20 19.96
CA ASN A 461 9.33 6.29 20.71
C ASN A 461 10.33 5.55 19.81
N GLU A 462 10.98 6.29 18.90
CA GLU A 462 11.92 5.68 17.97
C GLU A 462 13.06 6.64 17.61
N GLU A 463 14.27 6.11 17.59
CA GLU A 463 15.47 6.78 17.08
C GLU A 463 16.20 5.82 16.14
N GLY A 464 16.70 6.31 15.00
CA GLY A 464 17.40 5.45 14.06
C GLY A 464 18.20 6.19 13.01
N ILE A 465 19.15 5.43 12.45
CA ILE A 465 20.00 5.84 11.32
C ILE A 465 19.86 4.79 10.24
N TYR A 466 19.49 5.25 9.06
CA TYR A 466 19.38 4.43 7.86
C TYR A 466 20.46 4.84 6.86
N LEU A 467 21.19 3.87 6.34
CA LEU A 467 22.15 4.00 5.27
C LEU A 467 21.73 3.13 4.10
N GLY A 468 21.63 3.69 2.92
CA GLY A 468 21.23 2.95 1.74
C GLY A 468 22.03 3.33 0.51
N ALA A 469 22.12 2.38 -0.43
CA ALA A 469 22.76 2.56 -1.73
C ALA A 469 21.90 1.94 -2.84
N ASP A 470 21.70 2.68 -3.92
CA ASP A 470 21.16 2.20 -5.19
C ASP A 470 22.26 2.26 -6.25
N MET A 471 22.58 1.11 -6.84
CA MET A 471 23.78 0.94 -7.67
C MET A 471 23.43 0.24 -8.98
N LYS A 472 23.69 0.88 -10.10
CA LYS A 472 23.67 0.28 -11.44
C LYS A 472 25.06 -0.31 -11.75
N LEU A 473 25.28 -1.57 -11.30
CA LEU A 473 26.58 -2.24 -11.44
C LEU A 473 26.95 -2.50 -12.90
N SER A 474 25.95 -2.77 -13.74
CA SER A 474 26.11 -2.86 -15.19
C SER A 474 24.83 -2.38 -15.90
N ARG A 475 24.79 -2.47 -17.24
CA ARG A 475 23.58 -2.16 -18.02
C ARG A 475 22.41 -3.12 -17.74
N THR A 476 22.71 -4.29 -17.18
CA THR A 476 21.74 -5.38 -16.96
C THR A 476 21.64 -5.78 -15.50
N LEU A 477 22.46 -5.25 -14.59
CA LEU A 477 22.51 -5.63 -13.19
C LEU A 477 22.41 -4.40 -12.29
N ASN A 478 21.34 -4.34 -11.53
CA ASN A 478 21.06 -3.34 -10.50
C ASN A 478 21.15 -3.99 -9.11
N ALA A 479 21.69 -3.26 -8.15
CA ALA A 479 21.76 -3.67 -6.75
C ALA A 479 21.24 -2.56 -5.85
N LYS A 480 20.44 -2.93 -4.86
CA LYS A 480 19.97 -2.07 -3.77
C LYS A 480 20.39 -2.68 -2.45
N ILE A 481 21.00 -1.90 -1.59
CA ILE A 481 21.44 -2.38 -0.27
C ILE A 481 21.10 -1.31 0.76
N TYR A 482 20.60 -1.73 1.92
CA TYR A 482 20.46 -0.82 3.06
C TYR A 482 20.76 -1.50 4.39
N VAL A 483 21.13 -0.67 5.36
CA VAL A 483 21.20 -0.99 6.79
C VAL A 483 20.43 0.07 7.55
N ASP A 484 19.50 -0.34 8.40
CA ASP A 484 18.75 0.52 9.31
C ASP A 484 19.01 0.07 10.75
N CYS A 485 19.66 0.91 11.53
CA CYS A 485 19.90 0.73 12.96
C CYS A 485 18.91 1.59 13.73
N PHE A 486 18.15 0.99 14.63
CA PHE A 486 17.11 1.70 15.38
C PHE A 486 17.05 1.26 16.83
N ARG A 487 16.53 2.16 17.67
CA ARG A 487 16.24 1.89 19.08
C ARG A 487 14.92 2.50 19.51
N SER A 488 14.31 1.92 20.52
CA SER A 488 13.15 2.43 21.22
C SER A 488 13.54 2.82 22.62
N PRO A 489 13.57 4.11 22.96
CA PRO A 489 13.95 4.61 24.28
C PRO A 489 12.99 4.20 25.40
N TRP A 490 11.75 3.83 25.07
CA TRP A 490 10.73 3.35 25.99
C TRP A 490 10.25 1.95 25.60
N LEU A 491 9.44 1.34 26.47
CA LEU A 491 8.83 0.03 26.29
C LEU A 491 7.99 -0.03 25.01
N ARG A 492 7.84 -1.25 24.46
CA ARG A 492 6.91 -1.57 23.37
C ARG A 492 6.04 -2.76 23.73
N TYR A 493 5.03 -3.04 22.94
CA TYR A 493 4.24 -4.26 23.08
C TYR A 493 5.14 -5.51 23.03
N GLN A 494 5.05 -6.36 24.06
CA GLN A 494 5.92 -7.55 24.26
C GLN A 494 7.42 -7.24 24.37
N VAL A 495 7.78 -6.03 24.82
CA VAL A 495 9.17 -5.63 25.07
C VAL A 495 9.20 -4.74 26.31
N SER A 496 9.55 -5.33 27.45
CA SER A 496 9.43 -4.75 28.79
C SER A 496 10.65 -3.91 29.22
N ALA A 497 11.54 -3.59 28.30
CA ALA A 497 12.67 -2.66 28.50
C ALA A 497 12.97 -1.86 27.22
N PRO A 498 13.73 -0.75 27.28
CA PRO A 498 14.29 -0.11 26.09
C PRO A 498 15.01 -1.09 25.20
N SER A 499 14.78 -1.02 23.89
CA SER A 499 15.24 -2.06 22.96
C SER A 499 15.83 -1.47 21.68
N LYS A 500 16.63 -2.29 20.99
CA LYS A 500 17.29 -1.94 19.72
C LYS A 500 17.10 -3.02 18.68
N GLY A 501 17.37 -2.66 17.44
CA GLY A 501 17.33 -3.60 16.33
C GLY A 501 18.13 -3.13 15.14
N ILE A 502 18.34 -4.07 14.22
CA ILE A 502 19.01 -3.84 12.93
C ILE A 502 18.18 -4.50 11.86
N ASP A 503 18.05 -3.82 10.74
CA ASP A 503 17.38 -4.31 9.54
C ASP A 503 18.33 -4.11 8.35
N PHE A 504 18.76 -5.19 7.73
CA PHE A 504 19.64 -5.22 6.58
C PHE A 504 18.92 -5.82 5.39
N LEU A 505 19.06 -5.21 4.22
CA LEU A 505 18.55 -5.75 2.97
C LEU A 505 19.60 -5.66 1.87
N SER A 506 19.69 -6.71 1.08
CA SER A 506 20.36 -6.70 -0.22
C SER A 506 19.43 -7.27 -1.29
N GLN A 507 19.33 -6.55 -2.40
CA GLN A 507 18.47 -6.89 -3.53
C GLN A 507 19.25 -6.76 -4.82
N PHE A 508 19.09 -7.71 -5.71
CA PHE A 508 19.70 -7.75 -7.03
C PHE A 508 18.63 -7.98 -8.09
N SER A 509 18.63 -7.16 -9.11
CA SER A 509 17.80 -7.33 -10.31
C SER A 509 18.72 -7.48 -11.51
N TRP A 510 18.68 -8.63 -12.17
CA TRP A 510 19.56 -8.95 -13.29
C TRP A 510 18.76 -9.39 -14.51
N VAL A 511 19.00 -8.77 -15.64
CA VAL A 511 18.38 -9.06 -16.94
C VAL A 511 19.45 -9.56 -17.90
N PRO A 512 19.91 -10.83 -17.77
CA PRO A 512 20.97 -11.38 -18.60
C PRO A 512 20.62 -11.42 -20.09
N LEU A 513 19.38 -11.67 -20.38
CA LEU A 513 18.78 -11.70 -21.73
C LEU A 513 17.52 -10.84 -21.74
N LYS A 514 17.17 -10.28 -22.91
CA LYS A 514 15.95 -9.44 -23.04
C LYS A 514 14.65 -10.18 -22.70
N SER A 515 14.67 -11.51 -22.70
CA SER A 515 13.54 -12.38 -22.38
C SER A 515 13.55 -12.95 -20.97
N ILE A 516 14.66 -12.79 -20.23
CA ILE A 516 14.85 -13.40 -18.90
C ILE A 516 15.23 -12.33 -17.90
N GLY A 517 14.46 -12.22 -16.83
CA GLY A 517 14.74 -11.41 -15.66
C GLY A 517 14.91 -12.27 -14.41
N LEU A 518 15.93 -11.98 -13.63
CA LEU A 518 16.20 -12.61 -12.35
C LEU A 518 16.15 -11.56 -11.24
N PHE A 519 15.44 -11.87 -10.19
CA PHE A 519 15.37 -11.04 -8.99
C PHE A 519 15.74 -11.87 -7.78
N PHE A 520 16.59 -11.33 -6.94
CA PHE A 520 17.00 -11.93 -5.68
C PHE A 520 16.98 -10.89 -4.59
N LYS A 521 16.35 -11.21 -3.45
CA LYS A 521 16.26 -10.37 -2.25
C LYS A 521 16.63 -11.19 -1.03
N TYR A 522 17.54 -10.68 -0.23
CA TYR A 522 17.82 -11.18 1.10
C TYR A 522 17.58 -10.06 2.12
N ARG A 523 16.85 -10.37 3.17
CA ARG A 523 16.64 -9.48 4.31
C ARG A 523 16.98 -10.18 5.61
N PHE A 524 17.77 -9.52 6.41
CA PHE A 524 18.09 -9.90 7.78
C PHE A 524 17.53 -8.85 8.73
N LYS A 525 16.79 -9.29 9.74
CA LYS A 525 16.24 -8.41 10.76
C LYS A 525 16.51 -8.98 12.16
N SER A 526 17.07 -8.16 13.03
CA SER A 526 17.27 -8.48 14.43
C SER A 526 16.49 -7.49 15.28
N LYS A 527 15.66 -7.99 16.19
CA LYS A 527 14.91 -7.19 17.16
C LYS A 527 14.95 -7.86 18.52
N GLU A 528 15.13 -7.06 19.57
CA GLU A 528 15.01 -7.55 20.94
C GLU A 528 13.56 -7.80 21.32
N LYS A 529 13.30 -8.92 22.00
CA LYS A 529 12.00 -9.31 22.57
C LYS A 529 12.19 -9.85 23.99
N ASP A 530 11.09 -9.84 24.76
CA ASP A 530 11.05 -10.42 26.09
C ASP A 530 11.32 -11.93 26.05
N VAL A 531 12.21 -12.37 26.93
CA VAL A 531 12.38 -13.78 27.29
C VAL A 531 11.69 -14.01 28.62
N LYS A 532 10.92 -15.09 28.70
CA LYS A 532 10.18 -15.50 29.89
C LYS A 532 10.53 -16.93 30.23
N ASP A 533 10.48 -17.23 31.54
CA ASP A 533 10.58 -18.61 32.03
C ASP A 533 9.26 -19.38 31.83
N GLU A 534 9.25 -20.65 32.24
CA GLU A 534 8.06 -21.53 32.18
C GLU A 534 6.90 -21.00 33.04
N ASN A 535 7.17 -20.19 34.07
CA ASN A 535 6.20 -19.55 34.95
C ASN A 535 5.77 -18.19 34.46
N ASN A 536 6.13 -17.81 33.20
CA ASN A 536 5.85 -16.51 32.59
C ASN A 536 6.53 -15.29 33.26
N ASN A 537 7.58 -15.52 34.11
CA ASN A 537 8.37 -14.43 34.67
C ASN A 537 9.34 -13.89 33.62
N TRP A 538 9.52 -12.59 33.61
CA TRP A 538 10.45 -11.91 32.72
C TRP A 538 11.90 -12.16 33.13
N LEU A 539 12.72 -12.66 32.18
CA LEU A 539 14.13 -12.96 32.38
C LEU A 539 15.07 -11.92 31.75
N GLY A 540 14.54 -11.04 30.90
CA GLY A 540 15.31 -10.05 30.16
C GLY A 540 14.93 -9.98 28.70
N LEU A 541 15.78 -9.32 27.89
CA LEU A 541 15.63 -9.23 26.44
C LEU A 541 16.61 -10.17 25.73
N ALA A 542 16.14 -10.78 24.63
CA ALA A 542 17.00 -11.50 23.69
C ALA A 542 16.65 -11.12 22.25
N ASN A 543 17.63 -11.25 21.37
CA ASN A 543 17.44 -10.99 19.95
C ASN A 543 16.59 -12.08 19.31
N LYS A 544 15.54 -11.67 18.61
CA LYS A 544 14.85 -12.49 17.60
C LYS A 544 15.44 -12.16 16.23
N TYR A 545 16.03 -13.16 15.59
CA TYR A 545 16.58 -13.03 14.23
C TYR A 545 15.57 -13.52 13.20
N GLN A 546 15.45 -12.79 12.12
CA GLN A 546 14.61 -13.15 10.98
C GLN A 546 15.46 -13.09 9.71
N HIS A 547 15.47 -14.18 8.96
CA HIS A 547 16.06 -14.26 7.64
C HIS A 547 14.96 -14.46 6.61
N ARG A 548 14.91 -13.64 5.57
CA ARG A 548 13.97 -13.78 4.47
C ARG A 548 14.73 -13.80 3.17
N LEU A 549 14.49 -14.83 2.37
CA LEU A 549 15.01 -14.98 1.02
C LEU A 549 13.85 -14.96 0.03
N GLN A 550 14.02 -14.25 -1.05
CA GLN A 550 13.10 -14.26 -2.18
C GLN A 550 13.92 -14.40 -3.46
N GLY A 551 13.57 -15.36 -4.27
CA GLY A 551 14.08 -15.56 -5.62
C GLY A 551 12.93 -15.49 -6.62
N GLN A 552 13.12 -14.82 -7.75
CA GLN A 552 12.12 -14.76 -8.83
C GLN A 552 12.82 -14.90 -10.17
N LEU A 553 12.25 -15.74 -11.01
CA LEU A 553 12.62 -15.91 -12.41
C LEU A 553 11.45 -15.54 -13.30
N ASN A 554 11.64 -14.54 -14.15
CA ASN A 554 10.69 -14.08 -15.15
C ASN A 554 11.17 -14.48 -16.55
N ALA A 555 10.31 -15.09 -17.35
CA ALA A 555 10.63 -15.54 -18.70
C ALA A 555 9.52 -15.21 -19.70
N ASN A 556 9.83 -14.43 -20.71
CA ASN A 556 8.96 -14.19 -21.87
C ASN A 556 9.24 -15.26 -22.93
N LEU A 557 8.35 -16.28 -23.02
CA LEU A 557 8.50 -17.38 -23.97
C LEU A 557 8.01 -17.01 -25.36
N SER A 558 7.03 -16.12 -25.44
CA SER A 558 6.51 -15.54 -26.67
C SER A 558 5.88 -14.16 -26.37
N PRO A 559 5.52 -13.36 -27.38
CA PRO A 559 4.78 -12.11 -27.16
C PRO A 559 3.46 -12.28 -26.42
N SER A 560 2.92 -13.51 -26.41
CA SER A 560 1.63 -13.86 -25.78
C SER A 560 1.77 -14.71 -24.52
N LEU A 561 2.97 -15.19 -24.16
CA LEU A 561 3.15 -16.13 -23.06
C LEU A 561 4.31 -15.71 -22.16
N PHE A 562 3.97 -15.40 -20.92
CA PHE A 562 4.90 -15.05 -19.85
C PHE A 562 4.84 -16.09 -18.73
N LEU A 563 6.01 -16.50 -18.24
CA LEU A 563 6.16 -17.40 -17.09
C LEU A 563 6.90 -16.69 -15.97
N GLN A 564 6.48 -16.96 -14.74
CA GLN A 564 7.15 -16.50 -13.53
C GLN A 564 7.24 -17.64 -12.53
N THR A 565 8.43 -17.80 -11.95
CA THR A 565 8.69 -18.74 -10.87
C THR A 565 9.13 -17.95 -9.65
N ASP A 566 8.48 -18.15 -8.51
CA ASP A 566 8.80 -17.49 -7.25
C ASP A 566 9.21 -18.51 -6.18
N LEU A 567 10.26 -18.20 -5.46
CA LEU A 567 10.71 -18.91 -4.28
C LEU A 567 10.82 -17.94 -3.11
N TYR A 568 10.15 -18.27 -2.01
CA TYR A 568 10.24 -17.54 -0.75
C TYR A 568 10.71 -18.50 0.33
N TYR A 569 11.61 -18.04 1.19
CA TYR A 569 12.05 -18.74 2.39
C TYR A 569 12.15 -17.76 3.56
N ASN A 570 11.48 -18.08 4.64
CA ASN A 570 11.51 -17.33 5.89
C ASN A 570 12.05 -18.21 7.00
N GLN A 571 12.97 -17.69 7.81
CA GLN A 571 13.48 -18.36 9.01
C GLN A 571 13.46 -17.39 10.19
N ASN A 572 12.91 -17.83 11.30
CA ASN A 572 12.96 -17.13 12.57
C ASN A 572 13.80 -17.94 13.56
N ILE A 573 14.67 -17.27 14.28
CA ILE A 573 15.50 -17.84 15.33
C ILE A 573 15.28 -17.02 16.58
N PHE A 574 14.83 -17.65 17.65
CA PHE A 574 14.65 -16.99 18.94
C PHE A 574 15.11 -17.91 20.07
N LEU A 575 15.74 -17.31 21.08
CA LEU A 575 16.22 -18.03 22.26
C LEU A 575 15.05 -18.81 22.88
N ASN A 576 15.27 -20.10 23.15
CA ASN A 576 14.31 -21.07 23.71
C ASN A 576 13.17 -21.54 22.80
N ALA A 577 12.92 -20.87 21.65
CA ALA A 577 11.88 -21.29 20.69
C ALA A 577 12.45 -22.10 19.50
N GLY A 578 13.78 -22.24 19.42
CA GLY A 578 14.44 -22.98 18.34
C GLY A 578 14.42 -22.28 17.00
N HIS A 579 14.44 -23.07 15.94
CA HIS A 579 14.35 -22.62 14.55
C HIS A 579 12.93 -22.84 14.05
N ASP A 580 12.35 -21.79 13.47
CA ASP A 580 11.03 -21.80 12.87
C ASP A 580 11.18 -21.32 11.42
N SER A 581 10.81 -22.17 10.47
CA SER A 581 11.03 -21.91 9.05
C SER A 581 9.76 -22.08 8.22
N GLY A 582 9.73 -21.42 7.08
CA GLY A 582 8.66 -21.54 6.12
C GLY A 582 9.14 -21.27 4.70
N TYR A 583 8.56 -21.95 3.73
CA TYR A 583 8.84 -21.73 2.33
C TYR A 583 7.57 -21.77 1.48
N PHE A 584 7.64 -21.08 0.36
CA PHE A 584 6.61 -21.07 -0.68
C PHE A 584 7.29 -21.12 -2.04
N LEU A 585 6.87 -22.05 -2.87
CA LEU A 585 7.30 -22.18 -4.25
C LEU A 585 6.07 -22.03 -5.14
N SER A 586 6.12 -21.14 -6.13
CA SER A 586 5.02 -20.95 -7.08
C SER A 586 5.48 -20.82 -8.52
N GLN A 587 4.59 -21.24 -9.41
CA GLN A 587 4.67 -21.05 -10.85
C GLN A 587 3.45 -20.29 -11.31
N GLN A 588 3.66 -19.19 -12.03
CA GLN A 588 2.60 -18.38 -12.63
C GLN A 588 2.76 -18.36 -14.15
N VAL A 589 1.64 -18.34 -14.84
CA VAL A 589 1.54 -18.26 -16.29
C VAL A 589 0.59 -17.14 -16.64
N SER A 590 1.03 -16.22 -17.49
CA SER A 590 0.18 -15.20 -18.10
C SER A 590 0.11 -15.46 -19.59
N TRP A 591 -1.10 -15.63 -20.08
CA TRP A 591 -1.36 -15.86 -21.50
C TRP A 591 -2.27 -14.75 -22.04
N LYS A 592 -1.78 -14.06 -23.08
CA LYS A 592 -2.49 -13.01 -23.79
C LYS A 592 -2.46 -13.32 -25.28
N PRO A 593 -3.55 -13.84 -25.85
CA PRO A 593 -3.62 -14.13 -27.28
C PRO A 593 -3.54 -12.83 -28.10
N ILE A 594 -3.19 -12.96 -29.38
CA ILE A 594 -2.94 -11.84 -30.31
C ILE A 594 -4.16 -10.92 -30.46
N SER A 595 -5.37 -11.46 -30.26
CA SER A 595 -6.63 -10.70 -30.37
C SER A 595 -6.83 -9.61 -29.29
N ASN A 596 -6.01 -9.56 -28.25
CA ASN A 596 -6.11 -8.64 -27.09
C ASN A 596 -7.49 -8.64 -26.35
N ILE A 597 -8.43 -9.48 -26.74
CA ILE A 597 -9.78 -9.55 -26.16
C ILE A 597 -9.77 -10.29 -24.82
N CYS A 598 -8.91 -11.30 -24.68
CA CYS A 598 -8.86 -12.15 -23.50
C CYS A 598 -7.44 -12.18 -22.93
N LYS A 599 -7.33 -12.11 -21.60
CA LYS A 599 -6.10 -12.37 -20.85
C LYS A 599 -6.39 -13.38 -19.76
N VAL A 600 -5.54 -14.39 -19.64
CA VAL A 600 -5.63 -15.42 -18.61
C VAL A 600 -4.35 -15.42 -17.79
N ASP A 601 -4.47 -15.27 -16.48
CA ASP A 601 -3.39 -15.40 -15.51
C ASP A 601 -3.71 -16.59 -14.60
N ALA A 602 -2.87 -17.60 -14.57
CA ALA A 602 -3.03 -18.76 -13.70
C ALA A 602 -1.78 -19.00 -12.87
N GLY A 603 -1.95 -19.48 -11.65
CA GLY A 603 -0.83 -19.79 -10.79
C GLY A 603 -1.10 -21.02 -9.91
N ALA A 604 -0.01 -21.72 -9.62
CA ALA A 604 0.02 -22.86 -8.71
C ALA A 604 1.17 -22.67 -7.72
N GLY A 605 0.93 -22.88 -6.42
CA GLY A 605 1.95 -22.75 -5.38
C GLY A 605 1.81 -23.83 -4.32
N TYR A 606 2.94 -24.22 -3.74
CA TYR A 606 3.03 -25.10 -2.59
C TYR A 606 3.71 -24.34 -1.44
N PHE A 607 3.14 -24.43 -0.26
CA PHE A 607 3.67 -23.80 0.96
C PHE A 607 3.80 -24.79 2.11
N HIS A 608 4.84 -24.55 2.91
CA HIS A 608 5.03 -25.23 4.19
C HIS A 608 5.64 -24.24 5.17
N THR A 609 5.09 -24.18 6.38
CA THR A 609 5.64 -23.37 7.48
C THR A 609 5.50 -24.13 8.80
N ASP A 610 6.52 -24.05 9.66
CA ASP A 610 6.51 -24.72 10.95
C ASP A 610 5.50 -24.06 11.91
N SER A 611 5.34 -22.74 11.83
CA SER A 611 4.41 -21.97 12.65
C SER A 611 3.77 -20.80 11.89
N TYR A 612 2.88 -20.06 12.56
CA TYR A 612 2.31 -18.82 12.05
C TYR A 612 3.36 -17.69 11.94
N ASP A 613 4.42 -17.73 12.75
CA ASP A 613 5.49 -16.70 12.73
C ASP A 613 6.34 -16.78 11.45
N SER A 614 6.49 -17.97 10.86
CA SER A 614 7.22 -18.20 9.60
C SER A 614 6.34 -18.11 8.33
N ARG A 615 5.09 -17.63 8.46
CA ARG A 615 4.18 -17.47 7.32
C ARG A 615 4.80 -16.67 6.19
N VAL A 616 4.42 -17.01 4.96
CA VAL A 616 4.88 -16.36 3.74
C VAL A 616 3.75 -15.52 3.16
N TYR A 617 4.09 -14.31 2.73
CA TYR A 617 3.20 -13.44 1.99
C TYR A 617 3.61 -13.42 0.52
N THR A 618 2.63 -13.46 -0.37
CA THR A 618 2.87 -13.38 -1.81
C THR A 618 1.78 -12.59 -2.51
N TYR A 619 2.19 -11.85 -3.55
CA TYR A 619 1.26 -11.17 -4.42
C TYR A 619 0.66 -12.15 -5.43
N GLU A 620 -0.65 -12.10 -5.63
CA GLU A 620 -1.37 -12.80 -6.69
C GLU A 620 -2.05 -11.79 -7.61
N LYS A 621 -1.90 -11.98 -8.93
CA LYS A 621 -2.66 -11.18 -9.90
C LYS A 621 -4.16 -11.27 -9.61
N SER A 622 -4.83 -10.11 -9.58
CA SER A 622 -6.21 -10.02 -9.12
C SER A 622 -7.04 -9.10 -10.02
N LEU A 623 -8.26 -8.80 -9.58
CA LEU A 623 -9.17 -7.88 -10.24
C LEU A 623 -8.62 -6.44 -10.19
N LEU A 624 -9.16 -5.53 -10.99
CA LEU A 624 -8.81 -4.10 -10.90
C LEU A 624 -9.25 -3.53 -9.54
N TYR A 625 -8.43 -2.65 -8.99
CA TYR A 625 -8.67 -2.05 -7.66
C TYR A 625 -8.86 -3.08 -6.54
N ALA A 626 -8.32 -4.31 -6.74
CA ALA A 626 -8.39 -5.40 -5.78
C ALA A 626 -6.98 -5.93 -5.53
N PHE A 627 -6.26 -5.25 -4.65
CA PHE A 627 -4.94 -5.70 -4.23
C PHE A 627 -5.05 -7.05 -3.51
N SER A 628 -4.27 -8.04 -3.92
CA SER A 628 -4.30 -9.39 -3.34
C SER A 628 -2.91 -9.79 -2.86
N PHE A 629 -2.72 -9.71 -1.53
CA PHE A 629 -1.50 -10.10 -0.86
C PHE A 629 -1.81 -11.20 0.15
N THR A 630 -1.74 -12.44 -0.31
CA THR A 630 -2.22 -13.60 0.45
C THR A 630 -1.12 -14.11 1.40
N SER A 631 -1.50 -14.39 2.65
CA SER A 631 -0.62 -15.04 3.62
C SER A 631 -0.86 -16.55 3.65
N PHE A 632 0.22 -17.33 3.65
CA PHE A 632 0.21 -18.78 3.73
C PHE A 632 0.93 -19.25 4.99
N TYR A 633 0.30 -20.17 5.73
CA TYR A 633 0.88 -20.80 6.93
C TYR A 633 0.37 -22.24 7.08
N GLY A 634 1.17 -23.11 7.72
CA GLY A 634 0.95 -24.55 7.75
C GLY A 634 1.42 -25.23 6.45
N GLU A 635 0.81 -26.31 6.05
CA GLU A 635 1.15 -27.05 4.84
C GLU A 635 -0.03 -27.12 3.87
N GLY A 636 0.22 -26.80 2.59
CA GLY A 636 -0.86 -26.84 1.60
C GLY A 636 -0.43 -26.42 0.19
N MET A 637 -1.45 -26.32 -0.68
CA MET A 637 -1.29 -25.81 -2.03
C MET A 637 -2.32 -24.73 -2.34
N ARG A 638 -1.90 -23.81 -3.18
CA ARG A 638 -2.73 -22.73 -3.72
C ARG A 638 -2.78 -22.83 -5.23
N LEU A 639 -4.00 -22.77 -5.80
CA LEU A 639 -4.24 -22.61 -7.23
C LEU A 639 -5.09 -21.36 -7.44
N TYR A 640 -4.82 -20.60 -8.48
CA TYR A 640 -5.72 -19.54 -8.91
C TYR A 640 -5.74 -19.37 -10.42
N CYS A 641 -6.86 -18.84 -10.92
CA CYS A 641 -7.01 -18.48 -12.31
C CYS A 641 -7.80 -17.17 -12.38
N THR A 642 -7.26 -16.18 -13.06
CA THR A 642 -7.90 -14.89 -13.34
C THR A 642 -8.10 -14.76 -14.83
N VAL A 643 -9.31 -14.47 -15.26
CA VAL A 643 -9.68 -14.26 -16.65
C VAL A 643 -10.20 -12.86 -16.81
N ARG A 644 -9.64 -12.10 -17.74
CA ARG A 644 -10.12 -10.79 -18.16
C ARG A 644 -10.59 -10.88 -19.60
N VAL A 645 -11.77 -10.34 -19.89
CA VAL A 645 -12.35 -10.24 -21.22
C VAL A 645 -12.75 -8.80 -21.47
N ASP A 646 -12.09 -8.16 -22.43
CA ASP A 646 -12.42 -6.83 -22.92
C ASP A 646 -13.40 -7.00 -24.08
N CYS A 647 -14.71 -7.05 -23.77
CA CYS A 647 -15.77 -7.28 -24.76
C CYS A 647 -15.91 -6.14 -25.77
N SER A 648 -15.59 -4.93 -25.35
CA SER A 648 -15.50 -3.71 -26.16
C SER A 648 -14.65 -2.67 -25.44
N ASP A 649 -14.37 -1.53 -26.08
CA ASP A 649 -13.69 -0.38 -25.45
C ASP A 649 -14.44 0.15 -24.21
N HIS A 650 -15.75 -0.10 -24.15
CA HIS A 650 -16.63 0.32 -23.08
C HIS A 650 -16.84 -0.74 -22.00
N PHE A 651 -16.76 -2.03 -22.33
CA PHE A 651 -17.23 -3.10 -21.45
C PHE A 651 -16.17 -4.16 -21.21
N MET A 652 -15.82 -4.36 -19.94
CA MET A 652 -14.85 -5.35 -19.50
C MET A 652 -15.44 -6.24 -18.40
N LEU A 653 -15.18 -7.53 -18.49
CA LEU A 653 -15.47 -8.53 -17.46
C LEU A 653 -14.18 -9.12 -16.92
N MET A 654 -14.13 -9.33 -15.62
CA MET A 654 -13.07 -10.11 -14.98
C MET A 654 -13.67 -11.13 -14.02
N ALA A 655 -13.03 -12.29 -13.95
CA ALA A 655 -13.34 -13.32 -12.97
C ALA A 655 -12.04 -13.91 -12.41
N LYS A 656 -11.97 -14.12 -11.11
CA LYS A 656 -10.86 -14.83 -10.45
C LYS A 656 -11.43 -15.98 -9.62
N TYR A 657 -10.91 -17.17 -9.82
CA TYR A 657 -11.16 -18.31 -8.95
C TYR A 657 -9.90 -18.64 -8.17
N GLY A 658 -10.03 -18.80 -6.86
CA GLY A 658 -8.95 -19.18 -5.96
C GLY A 658 -9.28 -20.45 -5.20
N HIS A 659 -8.36 -21.40 -5.17
CA HIS A 659 -8.47 -22.68 -4.48
C HIS A 659 -7.27 -22.87 -3.55
N THR A 660 -7.51 -23.00 -2.25
CA THR A 660 -6.48 -23.35 -1.26
C THR A 660 -6.83 -24.66 -0.58
N LYS A 661 -5.91 -25.62 -0.61
CA LYS A 661 -6.03 -26.90 0.10
C LYS A 661 -4.95 -26.99 1.16
N TYR A 662 -5.37 -27.16 2.42
CA TYR A 662 -4.47 -27.46 3.53
C TYR A 662 -4.34 -28.98 3.71
N PHE A 663 -3.12 -29.44 4.04
CA PHE A 663 -2.83 -30.86 4.24
C PHE A 663 -2.66 -31.19 5.73
N ASP A 664 -2.37 -30.21 6.56
CA ASP A 664 -2.04 -30.33 7.98
C ASP A 664 -3.23 -30.12 8.93
N ARG A 665 -4.40 -29.73 8.40
CA ARG A 665 -5.56 -29.38 9.24
C ARG A 665 -6.90 -29.74 8.61
N SER A 666 -7.88 -29.99 9.48
CA SER A 666 -9.29 -30.25 9.12
C SER A 666 -10.18 -29.03 9.32
N THR A 667 -9.68 -27.93 9.88
CA THR A 667 -10.41 -26.67 10.08
C THR A 667 -9.50 -25.49 9.78
N ILE A 668 -10.05 -24.41 9.19
CA ILE A 668 -9.33 -23.19 8.84
C ILE A 668 -9.93 -22.04 9.64
N GLY A 669 -9.08 -21.16 10.20
CA GLY A 669 -9.51 -20.02 11.00
C GLY A 669 -10.04 -20.39 12.39
N SER A 670 -10.57 -19.40 13.09
CA SER A 670 -11.06 -19.53 14.47
C SER A 670 -12.33 -18.68 14.68
N SER A 671 -13.06 -18.90 15.78
CA SER A 671 -14.26 -18.15 16.15
C SER A 671 -15.28 -18.12 14.98
N ASN A 672 -15.85 -16.96 14.67
CA ASN A 672 -16.83 -16.78 13.59
C ASN A 672 -16.23 -17.02 12.18
N GLU A 673 -14.92 -16.86 12.02
CA GLU A 673 -14.21 -17.09 10.76
C GLU A 673 -13.85 -18.57 10.50
N LYS A 674 -14.20 -19.47 11.43
CA LYS A 674 -13.88 -20.89 11.33
C LYS A 674 -14.62 -21.55 10.17
N ILE A 675 -13.88 -22.24 9.32
CA ILE A 675 -14.36 -23.08 8.22
C ILE A 675 -14.16 -24.54 8.61
N ASN A 676 -15.22 -25.35 8.56
CA ASN A 676 -15.12 -26.79 8.76
C ASN A 676 -14.68 -27.43 7.45
N GLY A 677 -13.43 -27.90 7.41
CA GLY A 677 -12.79 -28.46 6.24
C GLY A 677 -11.39 -27.90 6.01
N SER A 678 -10.68 -28.53 5.09
CA SER A 678 -9.31 -28.18 4.69
C SER A 678 -9.26 -27.42 3.36
N LEU A 679 -10.42 -27.04 2.81
CA LEU A 679 -10.55 -26.38 1.51
C LEU A 679 -11.12 -24.97 1.70
N LYS A 680 -10.50 -24.01 0.97
CA LYS A 680 -11.00 -22.65 0.84
C LYS A 680 -11.06 -22.28 -0.64
N ASN A 681 -12.27 -22.05 -1.13
CA ASN A 681 -12.54 -21.70 -2.53
C ASN A 681 -13.20 -20.34 -2.58
N ASP A 682 -12.62 -19.42 -3.34
CA ASP A 682 -13.12 -18.06 -3.50
C ASP A 682 -13.39 -17.78 -4.98
N LEU A 683 -14.51 -17.16 -5.29
CA LEU A 683 -14.85 -16.65 -6.61
C LEU A 683 -15.03 -15.13 -6.52
N TYR A 684 -14.33 -14.42 -7.39
CA TYR A 684 -14.40 -12.96 -7.49
C TYR A 684 -14.86 -12.61 -8.89
N LEU A 685 -15.83 -11.71 -9.00
CA LEU A 685 -16.39 -11.24 -10.27
C LEU A 685 -16.32 -9.73 -10.31
N GLN A 686 -16.00 -9.16 -11.46
CA GLN A 686 -15.94 -7.72 -11.64
C GLN A 686 -16.43 -7.33 -13.04
N LEU A 687 -17.20 -6.27 -13.09
CA LEU A 687 -17.68 -5.65 -14.31
C LEU A 687 -17.28 -4.18 -14.31
N ARG A 688 -16.74 -3.71 -15.44
CA ARG A 688 -16.45 -2.30 -15.71
C ARG A 688 -17.18 -1.84 -16.95
N TYR A 689 -17.81 -0.67 -16.85
CA TYR A 689 -18.45 -0.02 -17.97
C TYR A 689 -17.98 1.44 -18.06
N LYS A 690 -17.45 1.84 -19.23
CA LYS A 690 -17.00 3.21 -19.56
C LYS A 690 -17.97 3.86 -20.55
N PHE A 691 -18.34 5.12 -20.28
CA PHE A 691 -19.25 5.90 -21.13
C PHE A 691 -18.48 6.88 -21.98
#